data_25d9524724cbaac9811ef64346fb6cec
#
_entry.id   25d9524724cbaac9811ef64346fb6cec
#
_cell.length_a   1.000
_cell.length_b   1.000
_cell.length_c   1.000
_cell.angle_alpha   90.00
_cell.angle_beta   90.00
_cell.angle_gamma   90.00
#
_symmetry.space_group_name_H-M   'P 1'
#
loop_
_entity.id
_entity.type
_entity.pdbx_description
1 polymer ?
#
loop_
_entity_poly.entity_id
_entity_poly.type
_entity_poly.pdbx_seq_one_letter_code
_entity_poly.pdbx_strand_id
1 'polypeptide(L)'
;PLSKLGWAHLTLRHLDESRDYYEQALRICQSIGDRASEIPVRYGLAQVEMERGRLDEARRHIEASLEIVESLRGRNSSLELRSTYLALKQDHYQLYIELLMRLHRGNPTAGHASAALQVSERARARSLLDALSEAQIDLRSGVDAKLVAEERRLQRKLNDMSAAQMRLLSGKYTAEQAAALDANVRETIDLLDETRANIKRTNPGYAALTQPQLVSVERIQRELLDDGTLLLEYALGEERSYLFLVSPSSLQTFTLPPRAEIEARARRVYDLLSARAPDSRGGTPQQRQARLAEADAELPRQAAELSRMILAPAAAQLGEKRLLIVAQGALQLIPFAALPEPESGRAGERVSEGARGQETRGNSSFLSPSHSPTLPLSRSPALPLSSTPLLVKHEIVNLPSASTLAALRRETAKRQPAPKTLAILADPIFETGDERLKLSEAQTQRATQPDPDQPGQTAAQHRPQHLARAIEAFGEANDEFAFPRLTSTQWEAEQIAKLAPADQVFKALSFDANRQLVTSGKLSDYRIVHFASHSFINARRPDLSGIVLSLVDQRGQEQDGFLRLHEIYNLKLPADLVVLGGCRTGLGKEIKGEGLMSLTRGFMYAGAPRVIVSAWEVQDRPSATLMVKFYRYLLGPKQLSAAAALRAAQIEMSRDKQFAAPYFWAGFTLQGEWK
;
A
#
# COMPACT_ATOMS: atom_id res chain seq x y z
N PRO A 1 -23.83 -22.13 -22.22
CA PRO A 1 -23.41 -22.49 -23.57
C PRO A 1 -23.54 -21.33 -24.56
N LEU A 2 -24.71 -20.68 -24.68
CA LEU A 2 -24.93 -19.56 -25.62
C LEU A 2 -23.98 -18.37 -25.44
N SER A 3 -23.71 -17.97 -24.21
CA SER A 3 -22.76 -16.88 -23.93
C SER A 3 -21.32 -17.19 -24.38
N LYS A 4 -20.92 -18.48 -24.36
CA LYS A 4 -19.61 -18.88 -24.89
C LYS A 4 -19.57 -18.83 -26.42
N LEU A 5 -20.70 -19.17 -27.09
CA LEU A 5 -20.84 -19.01 -28.52
C LEU A 5 -20.82 -17.52 -28.91
N GLY A 6 -21.55 -16.68 -28.20
CA GLY A 6 -21.50 -15.23 -28.37
C GLY A 6 -20.07 -14.68 -28.26
N TRP A 7 -19.31 -15.12 -27.24
CA TRP A 7 -17.91 -14.72 -27.08
C TRP A 7 -17.01 -15.21 -28.24
N ALA A 8 -17.19 -16.47 -28.68
CA ALA A 8 -16.41 -17.02 -29.79
C ALA A 8 -16.65 -16.22 -31.09
N HIS A 9 -17.92 -15.92 -31.41
CA HIS A 9 -18.26 -15.09 -32.57
C HIS A 9 -17.73 -13.66 -32.45
N LEU A 10 -17.76 -13.05 -31.24
CA LEU A 10 -17.14 -11.74 -31.01
C LEU A 10 -15.63 -11.77 -31.32
N THR A 11 -14.94 -12.81 -30.83
CA THR A 11 -13.48 -12.98 -31.08
C THR A 11 -13.18 -13.14 -32.58
N LEU A 12 -14.08 -13.81 -33.32
CA LEU A 12 -14.00 -13.96 -34.78
C LEU A 12 -14.49 -12.74 -35.56
N ARG A 13 -14.94 -11.68 -34.86
CA ARG A 13 -15.56 -10.46 -35.43
C ARG A 13 -16.86 -10.70 -36.24
N HIS A 14 -17.53 -11.80 -35.94
CA HIS A 14 -18.88 -12.09 -36.44
C HIS A 14 -19.90 -11.41 -35.51
N LEU A 15 -20.05 -10.09 -35.68
CA LEU A 15 -20.76 -9.24 -34.71
C LEU A 15 -22.28 -9.52 -34.66
N ASP A 16 -22.91 -9.85 -35.76
CA ASP A 16 -24.34 -10.12 -35.83
C ASP A 16 -24.69 -11.44 -35.15
N GLU A 17 -23.97 -12.51 -35.46
CA GLU A 17 -24.14 -13.83 -34.82
C GLU A 17 -23.80 -13.75 -33.32
N SER A 18 -22.76 -13.02 -32.96
CA SER A 18 -22.39 -12.79 -31.57
C SER A 18 -23.55 -12.16 -30.80
N ARG A 19 -24.13 -11.10 -31.35
CA ARG A 19 -25.27 -10.41 -30.77
C ARG A 19 -26.46 -11.36 -30.59
N ASP A 20 -26.82 -12.12 -31.61
CA ASP A 20 -27.95 -13.04 -31.60
C ASP A 20 -27.80 -14.09 -30.50
N TYR A 21 -26.62 -14.68 -30.32
CA TYR A 21 -26.33 -15.61 -29.23
C TYR A 21 -26.43 -14.98 -27.85
N TYR A 22 -25.91 -13.77 -27.68
CA TYR A 22 -26.01 -13.07 -26.41
C TYR A 22 -27.44 -12.63 -26.09
N GLU A 23 -28.23 -12.19 -27.08
CA GLU A 23 -29.65 -11.86 -26.88
C GLU A 23 -30.49 -13.10 -26.50
N GLN A 24 -30.24 -14.25 -27.12
CA GLN A 24 -30.87 -15.52 -26.73
C GLN A 24 -30.49 -15.86 -25.27
N ALA A 25 -29.22 -15.76 -24.91
CA ALA A 25 -28.76 -16.00 -23.55
C ALA A 25 -29.45 -15.06 -22.55
N LEU A 26 -29.56 -13.76 -22.90
CA LEU A 26 -30.20 -12.75 -22.04
C LEU A 26 -31.66 -13.08 -21.79
N ARG A 27 -32.43 -13.45 -22.83
CA ARG A 27 -33.83 -13.85 -22.68
C ARG A 27 -33.99 -15.04 -21.73
N ILE A 28 -33.11 -16.05 -21.81
CA ILE A 28 -33.14 -17.21 -20.92
C ILE A 28 -32.83 -16.78 -19.47
N CYS A 29 -31.74 -16.01 -19.23
CA CYS A 29 -31.39 -15.52 -17.88
C CYS A 29 -32.57 -14.76 -17.24
N GLN A 30 -33.23 -13.91 -18.02
CA GLN A 30 -34.37 -13.11 -17.54
C GLN A 30 -35.60 -13.99 -17.25
N SER A 31 -35.89 -15.01 -18.09
CA SER A 31 -37.05 -15.90 -17.89
C SER A 31 -36.94 -16.77 -16.64
N ILE A 32 -35.70 -17.12 -16.23
CA ILE A 32 -35.46 -17.94 -15.02
C ILE A 32 -35.02 -17.09 -13.81
N GLY A 33 -34.91 -15.76 -13.97
CA GLY A 33 -34.51 -14.84 -12.89
C GLY A 33 -33.03 -14.97 -12.48
N ASP A 34 -32.17 -15.55 -13.31
CA ASP A 34 -30.71 -15.69 -13.01
C ASP A 34 -29.94 -14.38 -13.29
N ARG A 35 -30.00 -13.50 -12.28
CA ARG A 35 -29.32 -12.21 -12.33
C ARG A 35 -27.78 -12.33 -12.41
N ALA A 36 -27.21 -13.39 -11.83
CA ALA A 36 -25.76 -13.57 -11.85
C ALA A 36 -25.24 -13.90 -13.25
N SER A 37 -25.95 -14.77 -13.98
CA SER A 37 -25.61 -15.10 -15.37
C SER A 37 -25.95 -13.99 -16.37
N GLU A 38 -26.81 -13.04 -16.01
CA GLU A 38 -27.10 -11.83 -16.81
C GLU A 38 -25.87 -10.92 -16.96
N ILE A 39 -25.01 -10.85 -15.93
CA ILE A 39 -23.84 -9.96 -15.89
C ILE A 39 -22.89 -10.18 -17.09
N PRO A 40 -22.31 -11.39 -17.31
CA PRO A 40 -21.40 -11.61 -18.43
C PRO A 40 -22.09 -11.51 -19.79
N VAL A 41 -23.38 -11.80 -19.87
CA VAL A 41 -24.15 -11.68 -21.12
C VAL A 41 -24.32 -10.21 -21.51
N ARG A 42 -24.70 -9.34 -20.56
CA ARG A 42 -24.80 -7.90 -20.80
C ARG A 42 -23.46 -7.25 -21.10
N TYR A 43 -22.40 -7.72 -20.46
CA TYR A 43 -21.03 -7.30 -20.77
C TYR A 43 -20.65 -7.62 -22.21
N GLY A 44 -20.93 -8.85 -22.67
CA GLY A 44 -20.70 -9.27 -24.05
C GLY A 44 -21.52 -8.44 -25.05
N LEU A 45 -22.81 -8.18 -24.78
CA LEU A 45 -23.63 -7.29 -25.59
C LEU A 45 -23.04 -5.87 -25.67
N ALA A 46 -22.57 -5.33 -24.54
CA ALA A 46 -21.94 -4.02 -24.52
C ALA A 46 -20.68 -3.97 -25.42
N GLN A 47 -19.86 -5.03 -25.40
CA GLN A 47 -18.70 -5.15 -26.28
C GLN A 47 -19.11 -5.21 -27.76
N VAL A 48 -20.09 -6.05 -28.10
CA VAL A 48 -20.59 -6.18 -29.48
C VAL A 48 -21.11 -4.83 -29.99
N GLU A 49 -21.97 -4.15 -29.23
CA GLU A 49 -22.55 -2.88 -29.65
C GLU A 49 -21.49 -1.77 -29.73
N MET A 50 -20.44 -1.82 -28.89
CA MET A 50 -19.32 -0.91 -28.97
C MET A 50 -18.48 -1.10 -30.25
N GLU A 51 -18.25 -2.37 -30.67
CA GLU A 51 -17.59 -2.68 -31.94
C GLU A 51 -18.45 -2.30 -33.17
N ARG A 52 -19.78 -2.36 -33.03
CA ARG A 52 -20.74 -1.90 -34.06
C ARG A 52 -20.88 -0.37 -34.13
N GLY A 53 -20.24 0.36 -33.21
CA GLY A 53 -20.37 1.82 -33.09
C GLY A 53 -21.67 2.32 -32.47
N ARG A 54 -22.50 1.42 -31.93
CA ARG A 54 -23.78 1.76 -31.28
C ARG A 54 -23.54 2.08 -29.79
N LEU A 55 -22.88 3.21 -29.54
CA LEU A 55 -22.37 3.53 -28.20
C LEU A 55 -23.48 3.70 -27.15
N ASP A 56 -24.66 4.20 -27.51
CA ASP A 56 -25.77 4.35 -26.57
C ASP A 56 -26.38 3.00 -26.16
N GLU A 57 -26.40 2.03 -27.07
CA GLU A 57 -26.84 0.66 -26.76
C GLU A 57 -25.81 -0.06 -25.90
N ALA A 58 -24.53 0.06 -26.24
CA ALA A 58 -23.45 -0.44 -25.41
C ALA A 58 -23.53 0.11 -23.97
N ARG A 59 -23.82 1.43 -23.85
CA ARG A 59 -24.01 2.09 -22.56
C ARG A 59 -25.13 1.48 -21.74
N ARG A 60 -26.31 1.28 -22.33
CA ARG A 60 -27.45 0.64 -21.65
C ARG A 60 -27.11 -0.74 -21.11
N HIS A 61 -26.41 -1.55 -21.91
CA HIS A 61 -26.02 -2.88 -21.48
C HIS A 61 -24.98 -2.89 -20.36
N ILE A 62 -23.94 -2.06 -20.44
CA ILE A 62 -22.93 -2.04 -19.40
C ILE A 62 -23.43 -1.44 -18.08
N GLU A 63 -24.26 -0.39 -18.14
CA GLU A 63 -24.93 0.18 -16.96
C GLU A 63 -25.79 -0.86 -16.23
N ALA A 64 -26.63 -1.57 -16.98
CA ALA A 64 -27.46 -2.64 -16.41
C ALA A 64 -26.63 -3.81 -15.84
N SER A 65 -25.49 -4.15 -16.47
CA SER A 65 -24.54 -5.13 -15.92
C SER A 65 -23.96 -4.69 -14.59
N LEU A 66 -23.48 -3.44 -14.51
CA LEU A 66 -22.88 -2.86 -13.29
C LEU A 66 -23.91 -2.70 -12.16
N GLU A 67 -25.17 -2.39 -12.49
CA GLU A 67 -26.25 -2.32 -11.52
C GLU A 67 -26.50 -3.67 -10.83
N ILE A 68 -26.47 -4.76 -11.61
CA ILE A 68 -26.58 -6.11 -11.06
C ILE A 68 -25.35 -6.44 -10.20
N VAL A 69 -24.13 -6.12 -10.68
CA VAL A 69 -22.90 -6.32 -9.93
C VAL A 69 -22.98 -5.67 -8.55
N GLU A 70 -23.38 -4.41 -8.47
CA GLU A 70 -23.51 -3.68 -7.21
C GLU A 70 -24.60 -4.25 -6.30
N SER A 71 -25.74 -4.65 -6.88
CA SER A 71 -26.84 -5.28 -6.13
C SER A 71 -26.39 -6.59 -5.48
N LEU A 72 -25.67 -7.45 -6.22
CA LEU A 72 -25.18 -8.72 -5.70
C LEU A 72 -24.03 -8.54 -4.71
N ARG A 73 -23.16 -7.55 -4.94
CA ARG A 73 -22.08 -7.20 -4.01
C ARG A 73 -22.63 -6.81 -2.64
N GLY A 74 -23.69 -6.00 -2.60
CA GLY A 74 -24.33 -5.56 -1.36
C GLY A 74 -24.88 -6.71 -0.50
N ARG A 75 -25.10 -7.89 -1.08
CA ARG A 75 -25.56 -9.09 -0.36
C ARG A 75 -24.42 -9.85 0.31
N ASN A 76 -23.18 -9.66 -0.13
CA ASN A 76 -22.01 -10.30 0.47
C ASN A 76 -21.63 -9.59 1.78
N SER A 77 -21.53 -10.36 2.84
CA SER A 77 -21.33 -9.88 4.20
C SER A 77 -19.86 -9.65 4.56
N SER A 78 -18.95 -10.43 3.96
CA SER A 78 -17.51 -10.35 4.19
C SER A 78 -16.86 -9.26 3.33
N LEU A 79 -15.96 -8.47 3.94
CA LEU A 79 -15.19 -7.45 3.25
C LEU A 79 -14.29 -8.07 2.15
N GLU A 80 -13.72 -9.24 2.45
CA GLU A 80 -12.85 -9.97 1.53
C GLU A 80 -13.64 -10.52 0.33
N LEU A 81 -14.81 -11.12 0.56
CA LEU A 81 -15.67 -11.60 -0.52
C LEU A 81 -16.15 -10.44 -1.40
N ARG A 82 -16.48 -9.28 -0.80
CA ARG A 82 -16.84 -8.07 -1.57
C ARG A 82 -15.70 -7.58 -2.44
N SER A 83 -14.47 -7.55 -1.89
CA SER A 83 -13.27 -7.15 -2.62
C SER A 83 -12.95 -8.11 -3.77
N THR A 84 -12.98 -9.41 -3.49
CA THR A 84 -12.72 -10.45 -4.51
C THR A 84 -13.77 -10.41 -5.62
N TYR A 85 -15.05 -10.28 -5.27
CA TYR A 85 -16.13 -10.17 -6.23
C TYR A 85 -15.99 -8.95 -7.15
N LEU A 86 -15.61 -7.80 -6.57
CA LEU A 86 -15.37 -6.58 -7.33
C LEU A 86 -14.14 -6.73 -8.26
N ALA A 87 -13.08 -7.37 -7.77
CA ALA A 87 -11.88 -7.65 -8.56
C ALA A 87 -12.19 -8.46 -9.83
N LEU A 88 -13.10 -9.44 -9.71
CA LEU A 88 -13.56 -10.26 -10.85
C LEU A 88 -14.40 -9.47 -11.87
N LYS A 89 -14.88 -8.28 -11.51
CA LYS A 89 -15.75 -7.44 -12.37
C LYS A 89 -15.10 -6.14 -12.81
N GLN A 90 -13.80 -5.98 -12.56
CA GLN A 90 -13.06 -4.77 -12.96
C GLN A 90 -13.13 -4.48 -14.46
N ASP A 91 -13.19 -5.53 -15.28
CA ASP A 91 -13.24 -5.40 -16.74
C ASP A 91 -14.53 -4.68 -17.19
N HIS A 92 -15.65 -4.84 -16.45
CA HIS A 92 -16.90 -4.12 -16.71
C HIS A 92 -16.76 -2.61 -16.50
N TYR A 93 -16.07 -2.20 -15.42
CA TYR A 93 -15.79 -0.78 -15.15
C TYR A 93 -14.85 -0.19 -16.19
N GLN A 94 -13.82 -0.95 -16.60
CA GLN A 94 -12.87 -0.52 -17.64
C GLN A 94 -13.56 -0.33 -18.98
N LEU A 95 -14.42 -1.27 -19.39
CA LEU A 95 -15.20 -1.15 -20.61
C LEU A 95 -16.10 0.10 -20.57
N TYR A 96 -16.71 0.36 -19.40
CA TYR A 96 -17.58 1.53 -19.27
C TYR A 96 -16.80 2.85 -19.29
N ILE A 97 -15.61 2.91 -18.69
CA ILE A 97 -14.72 4.08 -18.81
C ILE A 97 -14.33 4.31 -20.27
N GLU A 98 -13.88 3.26 -20.99
CA GLU A 98 -13.53 3.36 -22.41
C GLU A 98 -14.69 3.86 -23.26
N LEU A 99 -15.90 3.32 -23.02
CA LEU A 99 -17.12 3.74 -23.73
C LEU A 99 -17.43 5.22 -23.47
N LEU A 100 -17.40 5.67 -22.21
CA LEU A 100 -17.65 7.07 -21.86
C LEU A 100 -16.60 8.00 -22.47
N MET A 101 -15.34 7.56 -22.55
CA MET A 101 -14.28 8.33 -23.18
C MET A 101 -14.39 8.34 -24.71
N ARG A 102 -14.94 7.29 -25.33
CA ARG A 102 -15.33 7.32 -26.78
C ARG A 102 -16.45 8.35 -27.00
N LEU A 103 -17.48 8.36 -26.18
CA LEU A 103 -18.57 9.35 -26.21
C LEU A 103 -18.05 10.77 -25.97
N HIS A 104 -17.12 10.96 -25.04
CA HIS A 104 -16.49 12.25 -24.74
C HIS A 104 -15.75 12.81 -25.96
N ARG A 105 -15.03 11.98 -26.73
CA ARG A 105 -14.38 12.42 -27.96
C ARG A 105 -15.36 12.91 -29.02
N GLY A 106 -16.56 12.30 -29.08
CA GLY A 106 -17.63 12.73 -29.99
C GLY A 106 -18.34 14.00 -29.51
N ASN A 107 -18.52 14.16 -28.19
CA ASN A 107 -19.18 15.33 -27.60
C ASN A 107 -18.51 15.70 -26.25
N PRO A 108 -17.48 16.56 -26.26
CA PRO A 108 -16.72 16.93 -25.06
C PRO A 108 -17.54 17.66 -23.98
N THR A 109 -18.65 18.31 -24.35
CA THR A 109 -19.47 19.12 -23.43
C THR A 109 -20.59 18.33 -22.74
N ALA A 110 -20.84 17.07 -23.15
CA ALA A 110 -21.96 16.27 -22.65
C ALA A 110 -21.72 15.64 -21.24
N GLY A 111 -20.63 15.98 -20.55
CA GLY A 111 -20.36 15.49 -19.19
C GLY A 111 -19.80 14.07 -19.10
N HIS A 112 -19.49 13.44 -20.24
CA HIS A 112 -19.00 12.06 -20.27
C HIS A 112 -17.67 11.86 -19.52
N ALA A 113 -16.78 12.86 -19.52
CA ALA A 113 -15.52 12.81 -18.75
C ALA A 113 -15.78 12.77 -17.25
N SER A 114 -16.72 13.57 -16.74
CA SER A 114 -17.14 13.53 -15.33
C SER A 114 -17.74 12.17 -14.95
N ALA A 115 -18.58 11.61 -15.83
CA ALA A 115 -19.13 10.27 -15.64
C ALA A 115 -18.05 9.20 -15.63
N ALA A 116 -17.04 9.28 -16.53
CA ALA A 116 -15.93 8.35 -16.57
C ALA A 116 -15.08 8.39 -15.28
N LEU A 117 -14.78 9.57 -14.74
CA LEU A 117 -14.10 9.72 -13.45
C LEU A 117 -14.93 9.13 -12.31
N GLN A 118 -16.25 9.35 -12.28
CA GLN A 118 -17.12 8.73 -11.27
C GLN A 118 -17.14 7.20 -11.36
N VAL A 119 -17.10 6.64 -12.57
CA VAL A 119 -16.99 5.18 -12.79
C VAL A 119 -15.63 4.67 -12.30
N SER A 120 -14.55 5.42 -12.53
CA SER A 120 -13.22 5.10 -12.04
C SER A 120 -13.17 5.10 -10.49
N GLU A 121 -13.71 6.12 -9.86
CA GLU A 121 -13.86 6.21 -8.40
C GLU A 121 -14.73 5.06 -7.84
N ARG A 122 -15.81 4.68 -8.54
CA ARG A 122 -16.67 3.56 -8.18
C ARG A 122 -15.95 2.21 -8.22
N ALA A 123 -14.99 2.06 -9.14
CA ALA A 123 -14.20 0.87 -9.32
C ALA A 123 -13.06 0.71 -8.31
N ARG A 124 -12.82 1.72 -7.41
CA ARG A 124 -11.62 1.79 -6.57
C ARG A 124 -11.92 1.82 -5.09
N ALA A 125 -10.99 1.26 -4.31
CA ALA A 125 -10.96 1.36 -2.85
C ALA A 125 -12.35 1.22 -2.18
N ARG A 126 -13.25 0.46 -2.83
CA ARG A 126 -14.65 0.35 -2.41
C ARG A 126 -14.76 -0.34 -1.06
N SER A 127 -13.94 -1.35 -0.81
CA SER A 127 -13.91 -2.02 0.49
C SER A 127 -13.45 -1.09 1.61
N LEU A 128 -12.50 -0.19 1.34
CA LEU A 128 -12.08 0.82 2.32
C LEU A 128 -13.18 1.85 2.58
N LEU A 129 -13.87 2.31 1.54
CA LEU A 129 -15.03 3.23 1.68
C LEU A 129 -16.17 2.60 2.47
N ASP A 130 -16.51 1.35 2.16
CA ASP A 130 -17.51 0.59 2.91
C ASP A 130 -17.09 0.47 4.38
N ALA A 131 -15.83 0.11 4.64
CA ALA A 131 -15.25 -0.02 5.96
C ALA A 131 -15.27 1.29 6.75
N LEU A 132 -14.84 2.42 6.15
CA LEU A 132 -14.90 3.74 6.77
C LEU A 132 -16.35 4.17 7.09
N SER A 133 -17.29 3.87 6.20
CA SER A 133 -18.71 4.15 6.45
C SER A 133 -19.28 3.29 7.58
N GLU A 134 -18.85 2.04 7.69
CA GLU A 134 -19.21 1.13 8.77
C GLU A 134 -18.60 1.56 10.12
N ALA A 135 -17.38 2.09 10.12
CA ALA A 135 -16.70 2.57 11.34
C ALA A 135 -17.42 3.76 12.00
N GLN A 136 -18.22 4.52 11.24
CA GLN A 136 -19.02 5.64 11.77
C GLN A 136 -20.20 5.19 12.65
N ILE A 137 -20.57 3.92 12.55
CA ILE A 137 -21.71 3.39 13.31
C ILE A 137 -21.15 2.56 14.45
N ASP A 138 -21.67 2.76 15.63
CA ASP A 138 -21.50 1.80 16.71
C ASP A 138 -22.25 0.52 16.32
N LEU A 139 -21.58 -0.34 15.53
CA LEU A 139 -22.14 -1.60 15.03
C LEU A 139 -22.58 -2.54 16.16
N ARG A 140 -22.17 -2.25 17.40
CA ARG A 140 -22.53 -3.04 18.60
C ARG A 140 -23.71 -2.43 19.36
N SER A 141 -24.05 -1.19 19.10
CA SER A 141 -25.20 -0.53 19.73
C SER A 141 -26.53 -1.12 19.19
N GLY A 142 -27.36 -1.62 20.10
CA GLY A 142 -28.65 -2.21 19.77
C GLY A 142 -28.61 -3.62 19.16
N VAL A 143 -27.43 -4.27 19.15
CA VAL A 143 -27.24 -5.66 18.71
C VAL A 143 -27.29 -6.62 19.88
N ASP A 144 -27.78 -7.85 19.66
CA ASP A 144 -27.79 -8.91 20.68
C ASP A 144 -26.38 -9.10 21.28
N ALA A 145 -26.28 -8.98 22.59
CA ALA A 145 -25.05 -9.18 23.34
C ALA A 145 -24.39 -10.54 23.09
N LYS A 146 -25.17 -11.56 22.73
CA LYS A 146 -24.67 -12.90 22.38
C LYS A 146 -23.84 -12.86 21.09
N LEU A 147 -24.28 -12.12 20.06
CA LEU A 147 -23.53 -11.98 18.81
C LEU A 147 -22.21 -11.24 19.02
N VAL A 148 -22.21 -10.20 19.86
CA VAL A 148 -21.00 -9.46 20.21
C VAL A 148 -20.03 -10.32 21.04
N ALA A 149 -20.56 -11.15 21.93
CA ALA A 149 -19.76 -12.11 22.72
C ALA A 149 -19.15 -13.20 21.81
N GLU A 150 -19.91 -13.69 20.84
CA GLU A 150 -19.45 -14.68 19.87
C GLU A 150 -18.37 -14.11 18.94
N GLU A 151 -18.53 -12.88 18.43
CA GLU A 151 -17.48 -12.20 17.66
C GLU A 151 -16.17 -12.15 18.47
N ARG A 152 -16.24 -11.75 19.74
CA ARG A 152 -15.06 -11.68 20.61
C ARG A 152 -14.46 -13.07 20.88
N ARG A 153 -15.28 -14.10 21.00
CA ARG A 153 -14.84 -15.49 21.18
C ARG A 153 -14.08 -15.99 19.96
N LEU A 154 -14.66 -15.80 18.77
CA LEU A 154 -14.06 -16.20 17.50
C LEU A 154 -12.77 -15.45 17.22
N GLN A 155 -12.71 -14.16 17.56
CA GLN A 155 -11.49 -13.35 17.43
C GLN A 155 -10.36 -13.87 18.33
N ARG A 156 -10.66 -14.23 19.59
CA ARG A 156 -9.66 -14.87 20.47
C ARG A 156 -9.23 -16.22 19.92
N LYS A 157 -10.18 -17.06 19.48
CA LYS A 157 -9.89 -18.36 18.85
C LYS A 157 -8.95 -18.20 17.66
N LEU A 158 -9.18 -17.22 16.78
CA LEU A 158 -8.34 -16.94 15.63
C LEU A 158 -6.92 -16.53 16.06
N ASN A 159 -6.78 -15.68 17.09
CA ASN A 159 -5.49 -15.29 17.62
C ASN A 159 -4.72 -16.48 18.21
N ASP A 160 -5.41 -17.33 19.01
CA ASP A 160 -4.82 -18.52 19.61
C ASP A 160 -4.37 -19.54 18.55
N MET A 161 -5.18 -19.72 17.50
CA MET A 161 -4.85 -20.61 16.38
C MET A 161 -3.71 -20.06 15.52
N SER A 162 -3.64 -18.75 15.31
CA SER A 162 -2.51 -18.09 14.62
C SER A 162 -1.22 -18.27 15.42
N ALA A 163 -1.27 -18.13 16.75
CA ALA A 163 -0.13 -18.41 17.62
C ALA A 163 0.25 -19.89 17.63
N ALA A 164 -0.76 -20.81 17.61
CA ALA A 164 -0.53 -22.24 17.50
C ALA A 164 0.07 -22.62 16.14
N GLN A 165 -0.36 -21.98 15.04
CA GLN A 165 0.20 -22.17 13.71
C GLN A 165 1.68 -21.77 13.67
N MET A 166 2.02 -20.66 14.29
CA MET A 166 3.41 -20.24 14.43
C MET A 166 4.25 -21.27 15.20
N ARG A 167 3.73 -21.75 16.36
CA ARG A 167 4.42 -22.79 17.17
C ARG A 167 4.54 -24.12 16.41
N LEU A 168 3.50 -24.55 15.67
CA LEU A 168 3.53 -25.77 14.88
C LEU A 168 4.59 -25.69 13.77
N LEU A 169 4.57 -24.61 13.00
CA LEU A 169 5.47 -24.38 11.89
C LEU A 169 6.91 -24.13 12.34
N SER A 170 7.11 -23.76 13.60
CA SER A 170 8.43 -23.61 14.24
C SER A 170 9.06 -24.93 14.72
N GLY A 171 8.28 -26.01 14.82
CA GLY A 171 8.73 -27.33 15.26
C GLY A 171 8.88 -28.33 14.11
N LYS A 172 9.00 -29.63 14.46
CA LYS A 172 8.82 -30.72 13.50
C LYS A 172 7.31 -30.91 13.26
N TYR A 173 6.85 -30.73 12.03
CA TYR A 173 5.45 -30.91 11.68
C TYR A 173 5.30 -31.75 10.40
N THR A 174 4.11 -32.34 10.22
CA THR A 174 3.76 -33.02 8.98
C THR A 174 2.91 -32.07 8.11
N ALA A 175 2.89 -32.34 6.80
CA ALA A 175 2.07 -31.58 5.86
C ALA A 175 0.56 -31.66 6.24
N GLU A 176 0.11 -32.80 6.80
CA GLU A 176 -1.26 -32.97 7.26
C GLU A 176 -1.59 -32.10 8.47
N GLN A 177 -0.66 -31.97 9.42
CA GLN A 177 -0.84 -31.10 10.60
C GLN A 177 -0.96 -29.61 10.18
N ALA A 178 -0.09 -29.17 9.26
CA ALA A 178 -0.16 -27.81 8.73
C ALA A 178 -1.48 -27.56 7.97
N ALA A 179 -1.89 -28.52 7.11
CA ALA A 179 -3.13 -28.43 6.35
C ALA A 179 -4.38 -28.43 7.24
N ALA A 180 -4.40 -29.25 8.29
CA ALA A 180 -5.50 -29.30 9.25
C ALA A 180 -5.64 -27.97 10.02
N LEU A 181 -4.52 -27.38 10.45
CA LEU A 181 -4.53 -26.10 11.15
C LEU A 181 -4.95 -24.95 10.22
N ASP A 182 -4.48 -24.97 8.97
CA ASP A 182 -4.91 -24.03 7.93
C ASP A 182 -6.42 -24.14 7.63
N ALA A 183 -6.98 -25.33 7.61
CA ALA A 183 -8.41 -25.55 7.45
C ALA A 183 -9.19 -24.95 8.62
N ASN A 184 -8.76 -25.22 9.85
CA ASN A 184 -9.39 -24.70 11.07
C ASN A 184 -9.32 -23.16 11.15
N VAL A 185 -8.20 -22.56 10.74
CA VAL A 185 -8.05 -21.10 10.65
C VAL A 185 -9.04 -20.54 9.65
N ARG A 186 -9.17 -21.14 8.46
CA ARG A 186 -10.17 -20.73 7.44
C ARG A 186 -11.58 -20.81 7.97
N GLU A 187 -11.97 -21.94 8.53
CA GLU A 187 -13.29 -22.12 9.14
C GLU A 187 -13.58 -21.06 10.21
N THR A 188 -12.61 -20.74 11.05
CA THR A 188 -12.79 -19.73 12.10
C THR A 188 -12.95 -18.33 11.51
N ILE A 189 -12.27 -18.00 10.42
CA ILE A 189 -12.46 -16.74 9.68
C ILE A 189 -13.85 -16.69 9.06
N ASP A 190 -14.27 -17.76 8.40
CA ASP A 190 -15.61 -17.83 7.78
C ASP A 190 -16.72 -17.61 8.83
N LEU A 191 -16.61 -18.26 10.00
CA LEU A 191 -17.53 -18.07 11.12
C LEU A 191 -17.49 -16.64 11.70
N LEU A 192 -16.31 -16.06 11.80
CA LEU A 192 -16.15 -14.68 12.25
C LEU A 192 -16.81 -13.70 11.29
N ASP A 193 -16.63 -13.90 10.00
CA ASP A 193 -17.22 -13.09 8.95
C ASP A 193 -18.75 -13.25 8.90
N GLU A 194 -19.27 -14.46 9.07
CA GLU A 194 -20.69 -14.71 9.19
C GLU A 194 -21.29 -14.04 10.44
N THR A 195 -20.61 -14.12 11.58
CA THR A 195 -21.03 -13.46 12.82
C THR A 195 -21.07 -11.93 12.66
N ARG A 196 -20.05 -11.36 12.03
CA ARG A 196 -20.01 -9.92 11.70
C ARG A 196 -21.12 -9.52 10.74
N ALA A 197 -21.42 -10.38 9.77
CA ALA A 197 -22.53 -10.18 8.87
C ALA A 197 -23.88 -10.15 9.60
N ASN A 198 -24.07 -11.06 10.55
CA ASN A 198 -25.26 -11.09 11.38
C ASN A 198 -25.39 -9.83 12.25
N ILE A 199 -24.29 -9.40 12.87
CA ILE A 199 -24.22 -8.12 13.63
C ILE A 199 -24.66 -6.96 12.74
N LYS A 200 -24.11 -6.84 11.53
CA LYS A 200 -24.46 -5.79 10.58
C LYS A 200 -25.93 -5.83 10.18
N ARG A 201 -26.44 -7.02 9.86
CA ARG A 201 -27.84 -7.21 9.41
C ARG A 201 -28.85 -6.89 10.50
N THR A 202 -28.52 -7.13 11.75
CA THR A 202 -29.41 -6.88 12.90
C THR A 202 -29.27 -5.48 13.48
N ASN A 203 -28.25 -4.72 13.09
CA ASN A 203 -28.03 -3.34 13.56
C ASN A 203 -28.94 -2.36 12.82
N PRO A 204 -29.83 -1.62 13.52
CA PRO A 204 -30.74 -0.65 12.89
C PRO A 204 -30.00 0.49 12.16
N GLY A 205 -28.84 0.90 12.69
CA GLY A 205 -27.99 1.93 12.08
C GLY A 205 -27.34 1.47 10.78
N TYR A 206 -27.01 0.18 10.67
CA TYR A 206 -26.44 -0.39 9.46
C TYR A 206 -27.45 -0.46 8.31
N ALA A 207 -28.73 -0.78 8.61
CA ALA A 207 -29.80 -0.77 7.62
C ALA A 207 -30.04 0.61 6.99
N ALA A 208 -29.71 1.68 7.72
CA ALA A 208 -29.78 3.07 7.24
C ALA A 208 -28.53 3.50 6.43
N LEU A 209 -27.46 2.69 6.43
CA LEU A 209 -26.30 2.88 5.56
C LEU A 209 -26.70 2.57 4.11
N THR A 210 -27.27 3.58 3.48
CA THR A 210 -27.28 3.64 2.01
C THR A 210 -25.84 3.60 1.52
N GLN A 211 -25.63 3.03 0.33
CA GLN A 211 -24.30 2.87 -0.30
C GLN A 211 -23.40 4.09 -0.07
N PRO A 212 -22.10 3.91 0.29
CA PRO A 212 -21.19 5.02 0.47
C PRO A 212 -21.27 5.96 -0.73
N GLN A 213 -21.55 7.24 -0.47
CA GLN A 213 -21.70 8.22 -1.53
C GLN A 213 -20.33 8.48 -2.17
N LEU A 214 -20.23 8.17 -3.45
CA LEU A 214 -19.09 8.58 -4.26
C LEU A 214 -19.06 10.10 -4.38
N VAL A 215 -17.85 10.63 -4.39
CA VAL A 215 -17.67 12.06 -4.54
C VAL A 215 -17.85 12.46 -6.01
N SER A 216 -18.65 13.49 -6.30
CA SER A 216 -18.77 14.06 -7.64
C SER A 216 -17.58 14.97 -7.96
N VAL A 217 -17.36 15.27 -9.25
CA VAL A 217 -16.30 16.19 -9.70
C VAL A 217 -16.42 17.55 -9.01
N GLU A 218 -17.62 18.08 -8.92
CA GLU A 218 -17.90 19.38 -8.28
C GLU A 218 -17.55 19.36 -6.79
N ARG A 219 -17.77 18.23 -6.12
CA ARG A 219 -17.38 18.06 -4.73
C ARG A 219 -15.87 17.90 -4.57
N ILE A 220 -15.20 17.16 -5.46
CA ILE A 220 -13.73 17.10 -5.49
C ILE A 220 -13.16 18.51 -5.59
N GLN A 221 -13.66 19.31 -6.53
CA GLN A 221 -13.20 20.66 -6.79
C GLN A 221 -13.40 21.60 -5.59
N ARG A 222 -14.57 21.56 -4.94
CA ARG A 222 -14.91 22.48 -3.86
C ARG A 222 -14.42 22.05 -2.48
N GLU A 223 -14.46 20.73 -2.18
CA GLU A 223 -14.24 20.23 -0.82
C GLU A 223 -12.82 19.64 -0.66
N LEU A 224 -12.22 19.09 -1.74
CA LEU A 224 -10.96 18.38 -1.63
C LEU A 224 -9.76 19.19 -2.13
N LEU A 225 -9.93 20.05 -3.11
CA LEU A 225 -8.85 20.82 -3.72
C LEU A 225 -8.82 22.27 -3.21
N ASP A 226 -7.65 22.86 -3.27
CA ASP A 226 -7.41 24.31 -3.19
C ASP A 226 -6.63 24.75 -4.45
N ASP A 227 -6.42 26.05 -4.61
CA ASP A 227 -5.78 26.64 -5.80
C ASP A 227 -4.36 26.11 -6.05
N GLY A 228 -3.71 25.62 -4.99
CA GLY A 228 -2.37 25.04 -5.03
C GLY A 228 -2.36 23.52 -5.25
N THR A 229 -3.50 22.87 -5.50
CA THR A 229 -3.59 21.40 -5.52
C THR A 229 -4.24 20.88 -6.79
N LEU A 230 -3.67 19.81 -7.36
CA LEU A 230 -4.22 19.04 -8.48
C LEU A 230 -4.46 17.59 -8.05
N LEU A 231 -5.55 17.01 -8.54
CA LEU A 231 -5.77 15.56 -8.48
C LEU A 231 -5.44 14.94 -9.83
N LEU A 232 -4.58 13.93 -9.81
CA LEU A 232 -4.19 13.11 -10.96
C LEU A 232 -4.70 11.68 -10.72
N GLU A 233 -5.74 11.28 -11.43
CA GLU A 233 -6.29 9.93 -11.34
C GLU A 233 -6.06 9.15 -12.62
N TYR A 234 -5.44 7.96 -12.48
CA TYR A 234 -5.07 7.09 -13.59
C TYR A 234 -6.07 5.95 -13.73
N ALA A 235 -6.68 5.78 -14.89
CA ALA A 235 -7.50 4.64 -15.25
C ALA A 235 -6.79 3.83 -16.35
N LEU A 236 -6.20 2.69 -15.99
CA LEU A 236 -5.45 1.85 -16.90
C LEU A 236 -6.38 0.87 -17.62
N GLY A 237 -6.41 0.92 -18.94
CA GLY A 237 -7.21 0.05 -19.81
C GLY A 237 -6.35 -0.79 -20.75
N GLU A 238 -6.94 -1.81 -21.39
CA GLU A 238 -6.22 -2.76 -22.23
C GLU A 238 -5.70 -2.11 -23.53
N GLU A 239 -6.54 -1.38 -24.25
CA GLU A 239 -6.15 -0.72 -25.49
C GLU A 239 -5.52 0.66 -25.28
N ARG A 240 -6.03 1.38 -24.30
CA ARG A 240 -5.56 2.72 -23.92
C ARG A 240 -5.92 3.01 -22.49
N SER A 241 -5.14 3.88 -21.88
CA SER A 241 -5.36 4.34 -20.50
C SER A 241 -5.74 5.81 -20.49
N TYR A 242 -6.21 6.30 -19.35
CA TYR A 242 -6.62 7.68 -19.20
C TYR A 242 -6.03 8.29 -17.93
N LEU A 243 -5.64 9.57 -18.04
CA LEU A 243 -5.35 10.43 -16.91
C LEU A 243 -6.47 11.46 -16.81
N PHE A 244 -7.16 11.48 -15.68
CA PHE A 244 -8.07 12.54 -15.27
C PHE A 244 -7.30 13.53 -14.39
N LEU A 245 -7.20 14.77 -14.85
CA LEU A 245 -6.60 15.87 -14.09
C LEU A 245 -7.70 16.81 -13.64
N VAL A 246 -7.90 16.91 -12.33
CA VAL A 246 -8.89 17.77 -11.71
C VAL A 246 -8.19 18.92 -11.01
N SER A 247 -8.59 20.14 -11.36
CA SER A 247 -8.25 21.37 -10.65
C SER A 247 -9.51 21.94 -9.97
N PRO A 248 -9.42 22.96 -9.12
CA PRO A 248 -10.60 23.59 -8.51
C PRO A 248 -11.64 24.10 -9.53
N SER A 249 -11.21 24.36 -10.78
CA SER A 249 -12.07 24.99 -11.79
C SER A 249 -12.25 24.14 -13.07
N SER A 250 -11.54 23.03 -13.22
CA SER A 250 -11.58 22.25 -14.47
C SER A 250 -11.38 20.76 -14.26
N LEU A 251 -11.91 19.95 -15.18
CA LEU A 251 -11.57 18.55 -15.39
C LEU A 251 -11.00 18.42 -16.80
N GLN A 252 -9.79 17.93 -16.92
CA GLN A 252 -9.13 17.62 -18.18
C GLN A 252 -8.83 16.13 -18.26
N THR A 253 -8.83 15.58 -19.47
CA THR A 253 -8.56 14.17 -19.70
C THR A 253 -7.47 14.00 -20.75
N PHE A 254 -6.57 13.06 -20.50
CA PHE A 254 -5.48 12.75 -21.41
C PHE A 254 -5.48 11.26 -21.71
N THR A 255 -5.31 10.92 -22.98
CA THR A 255 -5.15 9.52 -23.41
C THR A 255 -3.69 9.12 -23.20
N LEU A 256 -3.50 7.98 -22.55
CA LEU A 256 -2.21 7.37 -22.25
C LEU A 256 -2.07 6.03 -23.00
N PRO A 257 -0.84 5.46 -23.08
CA PRO A 257 -0.60 4.14 -23.64
C PRO A 257 -1.40 3.02 -22.98
N PRO A 258 -1.45 1.82 -23.57
CA PRO A 258 -2.07 0.65 -22.99
C PRO A 258 -1.52 0.30 -21.60
N ARG A 259 -2.37 -0.31 -20.75
CA ARG A 259 -2.00 -0.81 -19.41
C ARG A 259 -0.71 -1.60 -19.42
N ALA A 260 -0.59 -2.58 -20.32
CA ALA A 260 0.56 -3.49 -20.37
C ALA A 260 1.88 -2.73 -20.55
N GLU A 261 1.89 -1.69 -21.38
CA GLU A 261 3.08 -0.88 -21.65
C GLU A 261 3.45 -0.01 -20.42
N ILE A 262 2.47 0.64 -19.82
CA ILE A 262 2.68 1.45 -18.60
C ILE A 262 3.16 0.57 -17.44
N GLU A 263 2.51 -0.58 -17.20
CA GLU A 263 2.86 -1.47 -16.09
C GLU A 263 4.23 -2.11 -16.27
N ALA A 264 4.59 -2.54 -17.49
CA ALA A 264 5.93 -3.08 -17.76
C ALA A 264 7.01 -2.05 -17.45
N ARG A 265 6.80 -0.80 -17.88
CA ARG A 265 7.71 0.31 -17.59
C ARG A 265 7.77 0.66 -16.10
N ALA A 266 6.62 0.71 -15.44
CA ALA A 266 6.55 0.98 -14.01
C ALA A 266 7.26 -0.10 -13.18
N ARG A 267 7.06 -1.39 -13.50
CA ARG A 267 7.77 -2.49 -12.83
C ARG A 267 9.28 -2.39 -13.02
N ARG A 268 9.74 -2.09 -14.25
CA ARG A 268 11.19 -1.90 -14.50
C ARG A 268 11.75 -0.74 -13.68
N VAL A 269 11.06 0.41 -13.62
CA VAL A 269 11.48 1.55 -12.78
C VAL A 269 11.52 1.17 -11.31
N TYR A 270 10.51 0.45 -10.83
CA TYR A 270 10.48 -0.04 -9.44
C TYR A 270 11.67 -0.97 -9.12
N ASP A 271 11.97 -1.93 -10.01
CA ASP A 271 13.10 -2.85 -9.85
C ASP A 271 14.44 -2.12 -9.78
N LEU A 272 14.60 -1.08 -10.60
CA LEU A 272 15.82 -0.25 -10.61
C LEU A 272 15.91 0.63 -9.35
N LEU A 273 14.81 1.26 -8.91
CA LEU A 273 14.75 2.05 -7.69
C LEU A 273 15.07 1.20 -6.45
N SER A 274 14.54 -0.02 -6.39
CA SER A 274 14.70 -0.94 -5.26
C SER A 274 15.95 -1.84 -5.36
N ALA A 275 16.80 -1.69 -6.37
CA ALA A 275 17.96 -2.55 -6.61
C ALA A 275 18.98 -2.58 -5.44
N ARG A 276 18.96 -1.56 -4.58
CA ARG A 276 19.82 -1.49 -3.37
C ARG A 276 19.21 -2.16 -2.13
N ALA A 277 17.99 -2.67 -2.23
CA ALA A 277 17.38 -3.41 -1.13
C ALA A 277 18.25 -4.61 -0.73
N PRO A 278 18.22 -5.05 0.53
CA PRO A 278 18.88 -6.29 0.95
C PRO A 278 18.50 -7.43 0.01
N ASP A 279 19.51 -8.14 -0.47
CA ASP A 279 19.38 -9.01 -1.65
C ASP A 279 18.85 -10.39 -1.29
N SER A 280 17.58 -10.63 -1.56
CA SER A 280 16.99 -11.98 -1.55
C SER A 280 17.40 -12.82 -2.77
N ARG A 281 18.01 -12.21 -3.79
CA ARG A 281 18.42 -12.89 -5.05
C ARG A 281 19.76 -13.60 -4.94
N GLY A 282 20.49 -13.43 -3.83
CA GLY A 282 21.82 -14.01 -3.64
C GLY A 282 22.87 -13.48 -4.64
N GLY A 283 24.03 -14.06 -4.64
CA GLY A 283 25.12 -13.77 -5.57
C GLY A 283 26.38 -13.22 -4.91
N THR A 284 27.48 -13.20 -5.68
CA THR A 284 28.75 -12.66 -5.19
C THR A 284 28.71 -11.13 -5.03
N PRO A 285 29.60 -10.55 -4.20
CA PRO A 285 29.73 -9.09 -4.08
C PRO A 285 29.95 -8.40 -5.43
N GLN A 286 30.69 -9.01 -6.35
CA GLN A 286 30.92 -8.50 -7.70
C GLN A 286 29.63 -8.47 -8.53
N GLN A 287 28.83 -9.54 -8.49
CA GLN A 287 27.53 -9.60 -9.17
C GLN A 287 26.56 -8.54 -8.62
N ARG A 288 26.55 -8.34 -7.30
CA ARG A 288 25.75 -7.28 -6.67
C ARG A 288 26.21 -5.90 -7.14
N GLN A 289 27.52 -5.63 -7.17
CA GLN A 289 28.07 -4.38 -7.64
C GLN A 289 27.74 -4.11 -9.11
N ALA A 290 27.82 -5.13 -9.97
CA ALA A 290 27.45 -5.04 -11.38
C ALA A 290 25.94 -4.67 -11.54
N ARG A 291 25.04 -5.33 -10.80
CA ARG A 291 23.61 -5.01 -10.81
C ARG A 291 23.33 -3.57 -10.36
N LEU A 292 24.05 -3.08 -9.35
CA LEU A 292 23.90 -1.69 -8.88
C LEU A 292 24.38 -0.68 -9.93
N ALA A 293 25.52 -0.96 -10.58
CA ALA A 293 26.03 -0.13 -11.66
C ALA A 293 25.08 -0.07 -12.86
N GLU A 294 24.51 -1.23 -13.25
CA GLU A 294 23.47 -1.31 -14.28
C GLU A 294 22.22 -0.50 -13.88
N ALA A 295 21.75 -0.66 -12.64
CA ALA A 295 20.58 0.06 -12.16
C ALA A 295 20.81 1.58 -12.16
N ASP A 296 21.98 2.05 -11.73
CA ASP A 296 22.33 3.48 -11.74
C ASP A 296 22.41 4.04 -13.16
N ALA A 297 22.91 3.28 -14.12
CA ALA A 297 23.02 3.69 -15.51
C ALA A 297 21.65 3.72 -16.23
N GLU A 298 20.75 2.78 -15.91
CA GLU A 298 19.49 2.60 -16.62
C GLU A 298 18.33 3.43 -16.00
N LEU A 299 18.31 3.62 -14.69
CA LEU A 299 17.22 4.27 -13.97
C LEU A 299 16.84 5.66 -14.54
N PRO A 300 17.78 6.57 -14.87
CA PRO A 300 17.41 7.90 -15.38
C PRO A 300 16.60 7.82 -16.68
N ARG A 301 17.00 6.93 -17.59
CA ARG A 301 16.32 6.73 -18.87
C ARG A 301 14.92 6.13 -18.67
N GLN A 302 14.81 5.06 -17.89
CA GLN A 302 13.54 4.37 -17.65
C GLN A 302 12.55 5.23 -16.88
N ALA A 303 13.02 5.99 -15.89
CA ALA A 303 12.20 6.94 -15.15
C ALA A 303 11.72 8.10 -16.04
N ALA A 304 12.58 8.63 -16.92
CA ALA A 304 12.19 9.67 -17.88
C ALA A 304 11.16 9.18 -18.90
N GLU A 305 11.30 7.94 -19.40
CA GLU A 305 10.32 7.35 -20.30
C GLU A 305 8.97 7.15 -19.59
N LEU A 306 8.96 6.66 -18.33
CA LEU A 306 7.73 6.55 -17.55
C LEU A 306 7.10 7.92 -17.33
N SER A 307 7.88 8.91 -16.88
CA SER A 307 7.39 10.28 -16.70
C SER A 307 6.78 10.86 -17.98
N ARG A 308 7.42 10.63 -19.12
CA ARG A 308 6.89 11.05 -20.43
C ARG A 308 5.56 10.38 -20.75
N MET A 309 5.42 9.09 -20.44
CA MET A 309 4.18 8.35 -20.71
C MET A 309 3.01 8.83 -19.88
N ILE A 310 3.24 9.12 -18.57
CA ILE A 310 2.14 9.31 -17.61
C ILE A 310 1.95 10.75 -17.13
N LEU A 311 2.95 11.62 -17.29
CA LEU A 311 2.91 13.01 -16.78
C LEU A 311 3.04 14.04 -17.88
N ALA A 312 3.82 13.77 -18.94
CA ALA A 312 4.05 14.77 -19.99
C ALA A 312 2.76 15.26 -20.69
N PRO A 313 1.71 14.43 -20.90
CA PRO A 313 0.45 14.94 -21.46
C PRO A 313 -0.18 16.06 -20.63
N ALA A 314 0.07 16.10 -19.31
CA ALA A 314 -0.45 17.11 -18.39
C ALA A 314 0.59 18.16 -17.95
N ALA A 315 1.81 18.12 -18.49
CA ALA A 315 2.95 18.93 -18.00
C ALA A 315 2.64 20.44 -17.93
N ALA A 316 1.91 20.98 -18.89
CA ALA A 316 1.55 22.40 -18.91
C ALA A 316 0.65 22.84 -17.75
N GLN A 317 -0.06 21.91 -17.12
CA GLN A 317 -1.00 22.17 -16.01
C GLN A 317 -0.37 21.98 -14.63
N LEU A 318 0.74 21.24 -14.52
CA LEU A 318 1.33 20.87 -13.22
C LEU A 318 1.84 22.10 -12.44
N GLY A 319 2.53 23.04 -13.10
CA GLY A 319 3.10 24.24 -12.45
C GLY A 319 3.98 23.86 -11.25
N GLU A 320 3.76 24.50 -10.11
CA GLU A 320 4.39 24.19 -8.81
C GLU A 320 3.35 23.72 -7.78
N LYS A 321 2.32 23.03 -8.23
CA LYS A 321 1.20 22.64 -7.41
C LYS A 321 1.46 21.33 -6.66
N ARG A 322 0.75 21.12 -5.56
CA ARG A 322 0.65 19.82 -4.89
C ARG A 322 -0.06 18.83 -5.79
N LEU A 323 0.45 17.60 -5.85
CA LEU A 323 -0.12 16.53 -6.64
C LEU A 323 -0.72 15.46 -5.74
N LEU A 324 -2.03 15.29 -5.81
CA LEU A 324 -2.74 14.17 -5.24
C LEU A 324 -2.81 13.07 -6.29
N ILE A 325 -2.18 11.93 -6.02
CA ILE A 325 -2.04 10.84 -6.99
C ILE A 325 -2.97 9.69 -6.63
N VAL A 326 -3.89 9.36 -7.52
CA VAL A 326 -4.71 8.15 -7.47
C VAL A 326 -4.19 7.18 -8.54
N ALA A 327 -3.22 6.36 -8.15
CA ALA A 327 -2.56 5.41 -9.04
C ALA A 327 -3.33 4.09 -9.18
N GLN A 328 -3.09 3.34 -10.27
CA GLN A 328 -3.66 2.02 -10.52
C GLN A 328 -2.59 1.03 -11.01
N GLY A 329 -2.77 -0.25 -10.67
CA GLY A 329 -1.85 -1.32 -11.08
C GLY A 329 -0.42 -1.05 -10.61
N ALA A 330 0.56 -1.35 -11.44
CA ALA A 330 1.97 -1.17 -11.10
C ALA A 330 2.38 0.29 -10.82
N LEU A 331 1.58 1.30 -11.19
CA LEU A 331 1.84 2.69 -10.81
C LEU A 331 1.75 2.92 -9.30
N GLN A 332 1.05 2.07 -8.55
CA GLN A 332 1.00 2.15 -7.09
C GLN A 332 2.34 1.80 -6.41
N LEU A 333 3.23 1.11 -7.11
CA LEU A 333 4.57 0.78 -6.64
C LEU A 333 5.54 1.96 -6.78
N ILE A 334 5.19 2.96 -7.60
CA ILE A 334 6.10 4.03 -7.98
C ILE A 334 6.01 5.21 -7.01
N PRO A 335 7.10 5.58 -6.34
CA PRO A 335 7.18 6.86 -5.67
C PRO A 335 7.31 7.98 -6.71
N PHE A 336 6.22 8.62 -7.07
CA PHE A 336 6.19 9.71 -8.06
C PHE A 336 7.21 10.81 -7.74
N ALA A 337 7.55 10.99 -6.48
CA ALA A 337 8.58 11.92 -6.01
C ALA A 337 9.94 11.72 -6.70
N ALA A 338 10.28 10.47 -7.07
CA ALA A 338 11.55 10.12 -7.73
C ALA A 338 11.49 10.24 -9.25
N LEU A 339 10.31 10.38 -9.85
CA LEU A 339 10.20 10.56 -11.30
C LEU A 339 10.74 11.94 -11.69
N PRO A 340 11.40 12.06 -12.84
CA PRO A 340 11.83 13.35 -13.35
C PRO A 340 10.64 14.22 -13.76
N GLU A 341 10.79 15.52 -13.60
CA GLU A 341 9.86 16.52 -14.11
C GLU A 341 9.64 16.30 -15.62
N PRO A 342 8.40 16.21 -16.10
CA PRO A 342 8.17 16.09 -17.53
C PRO A 342 8.55 17.39 -18.24
N GLU A 343 9.36 17.29 -19.29
CA GLU A 343 9.65 18.45 -20.13
C GLU A 343 8.33 18.95 -20.74
N SER A 344 8.06 20.23 -20.60
CA SER A 344 6.98 20.91 -21.32
C SER A 344 7.37 20.99 -22.79
N GLY A 345 7.15 19.88 -23.53
CA GLY A 345 7.50 19.78 -24.93
C GLY A 345 6.67 20.75 -25.75
N ARG A 346 7.30 21.73 -26.39
CA ARG A 346 6.83 22.22 -27.67
C ARG A 346 6.72 20.99 -28.59
N ALA A 347 5.53 20.60 -28.93
CA ALA A 347 5.30 19.62 -29.97
C ALA A 347 5.95 20.14 -31.26
N GLY A 348 6.90 19.39 -31.77
CA GLY A 348 7.53 19.63 -33.09
C GLY A 348 8.81 20.46 -33.01
N GLU A 349 9.91 19.78 -33.16
CA GLU A 349 11.09 20.08 -33.94
C GLU A 349 12.39 19.64 -33.29
N ARG A 350 13.09 18.90 -34.14
CA ARG A 350 14.53 18.61 -34.23
C ARG A 350 14.99 17.24 -33.75
N VAL A 351 14.76 16.27 -34.63
CA VAL A 351 15.83 15.34 -34.97
C VAL A 351 16.74 16.08 -35.97
N SER A 352 17.92 16.48 -35.54
CA SER A 352 19.00 16.84 -36.43
C SER A 352 20.30 16.22 -35.97
N GLU A 353 20.74 15.27 -36.76
CA GLU A 353 22.12 14.93 -37.11
C GLU A 353 23.23 15.75 -36.45
N GLY A 354 24.25 15.03 -35.97
CA GLY A 354 25.56 15.60 -35.80
C GLY A 354 26.40 14.98 -34.70
N ALA A 355 26.99 13.82 -34.91
CA ALA A 355 28.26 13.50 -34.32
C ALA A 355 29.06 12.56 -35.20
N ARG A 356 29.83 13.12 -36.09
CA ARG A 356 31.03 12.49 -36.64
C ARG A 356 32.18 12.61 -35.65
N GLY A 357 32.77 11.50 -35.32
CA GLY A 357 34.15 11.11 -35.21
C GLY A 357 35.16 12.01 -34.50
N GLN A 358 35.76 11.44 -33.46
CA GLN A 358 37.21 11.46 -33.34
C GLN A 358 37.69 10.29 -32.45
N GLU A 359 38.35 9.34 -33.11
CA GLU A 359 39.25 8.38 -32.48
C GLU A 359 40.52 9.09 -32.03
N THR A 360 40.99 8.81 -30.82
CA THR A 360 42.44 8.89 -30.51
C THR A 360 42.85 7.73 -29.60
N ARG A 361 43.87 7.06 -30.10
CA ARG A 361 44.62 5.95 -29.52
C ARG A 361 45.48 6.40 -28.35
N GLY A 362 45.83 5.41 -27.49
CA GLY A 362 47.13 5.39 -26.84
C GLY A 362 47.17 4.97 -25.39
N ASN A 363 47.50 3.79 -25.19
CA ASN A 363 48.69 3.09 -24.61
C ASN A 363 48.65 2.80 -23.08
N SER A 364 48.68 1.52 -22.87
CA SER A 364 49.38 0.59 -21.94
C SER A 364 50.31 1.17 -20.85
N SER A 365 50.23 0.68 -19.60
CA SER A 365 51.12 -0.38 -19.07
C SER A 365 51.13 -0.45 -17.52
N PHE A 366 51.03 -1.69 -17.01
CA PHE A 366 51.76 -2.36 -15.93
C PHE A 366 51.73 -1.89 -14.47
N LEU A 367 51.31 -2.79 -13.62
CA LEU A 367 51.92 -3.52 -12.48
C LEU A 367 51.12 -3.45 -11.17
N SER A 368 50.79 -4.66 -10.69
CA SER A 368 50.38 -5.02 -9.30
C SER A 368 51.57 -4.84 -8.31
N PRO A 369 51.39 -4.84 -6.98
CA PRO A 369 50.76 -5.91 -6.21
C PRO A 369 49.98 -5.54 -4.91
N SER A 370 49.14 -6.50 -4.52
CA SER A 370 48.74 -6.94 -3.17
C SER A 370 48.84 -5.99 -1.97
N HIS A 371 47.64 -5.56 -1.47
CA HIS A 371 47.31 -5.46 -0.05
C HIS A 371 45.82 -5.61 0.10
N SER A 372 45.38 -6.45 1.04
CA SER A 372 43.98 -6.62 1.41
C SER A 372 43.40 -5.26 1.87
N PRO A 373 42.31 -4.78 1.28
CA PRO A 373 41.68 -3.60 1.79
C PRO A 373 40.39 -3.98 2.51
N THR A 374 40.27 -3.51 3.74
CA THR A 374 38.99 -3.06 4.32
C THR A 374 38.15 -2.41 3.23
N LEU A 375 36.97 -3.00 2.97
CA LEU A 375 36.03 -2.52 1.96
C LEU A 375 35.64 -1.06 2.27
N PRO A 376 36.00 -0.08 1.45
CA PRO A 376 35.43 1.26 1.57
C PRO A 376 33.97 1.16 1.16
N LEU A 377 33.08 1.72 1.98
CA LEU A 377 31.71 2.07 1.60
C LEU A 377 31.75 2.73 0.22
N SER A 378 31.29 2.01 -0.80
CA SER A 378 31.26 2.45 -2.18
C SER A 378 30.60 3.82 -2.24
N ARG A 379 31.39 4.85 -2.56
CA ARG A 379 30.87 6.17 -2.93
C ARG A 379 30.04 5.99 -4.19
N SER A 380 28.72 6.00 -4.06
CA SER A 380 27.84 6.06 -5.22
C SER A 380 28.19 7.33 -6.01
N PRO A 381 28.50 7.22 -7.30
CA PRO A 381 28.61 8.41 -8.13
C PRO A 381 27.28 9.15 -8.07
N ALA A 382 27.33 10.46 -7.80
CA ALA A 382 26.15 11.31 -7.95
C ALA A 382 25.68 11.14 -9.39
N LEU A 383 24.48 10.56 -9.56
CA LEU A 383 23.85 10.44 -10.87
C LEU A 383 23.77 11.84 -11.47
N PRO A 384 24.25 12.08 -12.69
CA PRO A 384 23.89 13.26 -13.42
C PRO A 384 22.40 13.14 -13.78
N LEU A 385 21.53 13.59 -12.86
CA LEU A 385 20.12 13.78 -13.15
C LEU A 385 20.06 14.94 -14.14
N SER A 386 19.96 14.62 -15.43
CA SER A 386 19.66 15.59 -16.47
C SER A 386 18.26 16.19 -16.33
N SER A 387 17.48 15.73 -15.36
CA SER A 387 16.12 16.18 -15.07
C SER A 387 15.87 16.25 -13.56
N THR A 388 15.27 17.34 -13.12
CA THR A 388 14.91 17.59 -11.71
C THR A 388 13.81 16.61 -11.27
N PRO A 389 13.93 15.91 -10.13
CA PRO A 389 12.85 15.08 -9.61
C PRO A 389 11.58 15.89 -9.31
N LEU A 390 10.41 15.32 -9.55
CA LEU A 390 9.10 15.96 -9.28
C LEU A 390 9.02 16.56 -7.87
N LEU A 391 9.58 15.87 -6.89
CA LEU A 391 9.53 16.32 -5.51
C LEU A 391 10.15 17.72 -5.28
N VAL A 392 11.03 18.19 -6.19
CA VAL A 392 11.68 19.51 -6.06
C VAL A 392 10.66 20.64 -6.24
N LYS A 393 9.67 20.46 -7.12
CA LYS A 393 8.61 21.44 -7.37
C LYS A 393 7.29 21.09 -6.68
N HIS A 394 7.02 19.80 -6.45
CA HIS A 394 5.71 19.34 -6.02
C HIS A 394 5.74 18.65 -4.66
N GLU A 395 4.76 18.93 -3.82
CA GLU A 395 4.37 18.02 -2.75
C GLU A 395 3.56 16.88 -3.36
N ILE A 396 3.88 15.62 -3.02
CA ILE A 396 3.22 14.45 -3.59
C ILE A 396 2.56 13.66 -2.47
N VAL A 397 1.26 13.41 -2.65
CA VAL A 397 0.43 12.64 -1.72
C VAL A 397 -0.32 11.57 -2.50
N ASN A 398 -0.24 10.33 -2.03
CA ASN A 398 -0.95 9.23 -2.66
C ASN A 398 -2.31 9.02 -1.99
N LEU A 399 -3.32 8.71 -2.80
CA LEU A 399 -4.67 8.46 -2.34
C LEU A 399 -5.16 7.10 -2.83
N PRO A 400 -5.90 6.35 -2.01
CA PRO A 400 -6.64 5.19 -2.50
C PRO A 400 -7.71 5.57 -3.53
N SER A 401 -8.45 6.67 -3.28
CA SER A 401 -9.40 7.34 -4.15
C SER A 401 -9.75 8.72 -3.60
N ALA A 402 -10.31 9.61 -4.42
CA ALA A 402 -10.82 10.90 -3.96
C ALA A 402 -12.01 10.73 -2.99
N SER A 403 -12.84 9.73 -3.24
CA SER A 403 -13.97 9.38 -2.34
C SER A 403 -13.49 8.95 -0.95
N THR A 404 -12.37 8.23 -0.86
CA THR A 404 -11.75 7.87 0.42
C THR A 404 -11.28 9.11 1.18
N LEU A 405 -10.63 10.05 0.51
CA LEU A 405 -10.22 11.32 1.12
C LEU A 405 -11.42 12.10 1.66
N ALA A 406 -12.51 12.19 0.88
CA ALA A 406 -13.74 12.84 1.33
C ALA A 406 -14.36 12.17 2.57
N ALA A 407 -14.31 10.84 2.64
CA ALA A 407 -14.78 10.08 3.80
C ALA A 407 -13.90 10.36 5.03
N LEU A 408 -12.58 10.29 4.91
CA LEU A 408 -11.63 10.58 5.98
C LEU A 408 -11.82 12.00 6.54
N ARG A 409 -12.00 13.02 5.68
CA ARG A 409 -12.25 14.39 6.13
C ARG A 409 -13.54 14.53 6.92
N ARG A 410 -14.62 13.88 6.50
CA ARG A 410 -15.89 13.90 7.25
C ARG A 410 -15.76 13.26 8.63
N GLU A 411 -14.96 12.20 8.75
CA GLU A 411 -14.71 11.53 10.02
C GLU A 411 -13.86 12.39 10.96
N THR A 412 -12.80 12.98 10.43
CA THR A 412 -11.86 13.76 11.25
C THR A 412 -12.43 15.11 11.65
N ALA A 413 -13.33 15.71 10.85
CA ALA A 413 -13.91 17.03 11.12
C ALA A 413 -14.67 17.14 12.46
N LYS A 414 -15.20 16.01 12.96
CA LYS A 414 -15.95 15.94 14.24
C LYS A 414 -15.11 15.47 15.41
N ARG A 415 -13.83 15.15 15.18
CA ARG A 415 -12.97 14.52 16.16
C ARG A 415 -12.29 15.56 17.04
N GLN A 416 -12.27 15.28 18.35
CA GLN A 416 -11.39 16.00 19.27
C GLN A 416 -9.96 15.50 19.04
N PRO A 417 -8.97 16.38 18.89
CA PRO A 417 -7.57 15.98 18.79
C PRO A 417 -7.13 15.19 20.01
N ALA A 418 -6.29 14.18 19.82
CA ALA A 418 -5.71 13.46 20.93
C ALA A 418 -4.87 14.40 21.82
N PRO A 419 -4.89 14.22 23.15
CA PRO A 419 -4.33 15.19 24.11
C PRO A 419 -2.80 15.29 24.08
N LYS A 420 -2.09 14.23 23.62
CA LYS A 420 -0.63 14.15 23.60
C LYS A 420 -0.09 14.12 22.17
N THR A 421 1.18 14.51 22.03
CA THR A 421 1.77 14.72 20.71
C THR A 421 2.23 13.43 20.06
N LEU A 422 3.02 12.58 20.75
CA LEU A 422 3.78 11.54 20.08
C LEU A 422 3.95 10.27 20.89
N ALA A 423 3.63 9.13 20.29
CA ALA A 423 4.02 7.81 20.79
C ALA A 423 5.00 7.15 19.80
N ILE A 424 6.12 6.62 20.31
CA ILE A 424 7.14 5.93 19.51
C ILE A 424 7.33 4.52 20.08
N LEU A 425 7.23 3.51 19.21
CA LEU A 425 7.58 2.13 19.50
C LEU A 425 8.79 1.77 18.64
N ALA A 426 9.94 1.46 19.27
CA ALA A 426 11.20 1.27 18.57
C ALA A 426 12.10 0.23 19.24
N ASP A 427 13.05 -0.32 18.48
CA ASP A 427 14.08 -1.26 18.92
C ASP A 427 13.52 -2.45 19.74
N PRO A 428 12.44 -3.11 19.29
CA PRO A 428 11.90 -4.27 20.01
C PRO A 428 12.91 -5.43 20.04
N ILE A 429 12.69 -6.40 20.93
CA ILE A 429 13.55 -7.56 21.07
C ILE A 429 12.98 -8.72 20.28
N PHE A 430 13.75 -9.21 19.31
CA PHE A 430 13.30 -10.26 18.39
C PHE A 430 13.85 -11.65 18.70
N GLU A 431 14.92 -11.74 19.52
CA GLU A 431 15.63 -13.00 19.79
C GLU A 431 15.92 -13.21 21.27
N THR A 432 15.86 -14.45 21.72
CA THR A 432 16.21 -14.84 23.12
C THR A 432 17.70 -14.70 23.43
N GLY A 433 18.54 -14.51 22.41
CA GLY A 433 19.99 -14.25 22.53
C GLY A 433 20.37 -12.78 22.63
N ASP A 434 19.41 -11.85 22.66
CA ASP A 434 19.68 -10.41 22.70
C ASP A 434 20.44 -10.02 23.99
N GLU A 435 21.50 -9.22 23.82
CA GLU A 435 22.35 -8.79 24.95
C GLU A 435 21.61 -8.02 26.04
N ARG A 436 20.51 -7.37 25.70
CA ARG A 436 19.65 -6.63 26.64
C ARG A 436 18.96 -7.53 27.68
N LEU A 437 18.75 -8.83 27.37
CA LEU A 437 18.25 -9.81 28.32
C LEU A 437 19.23 -10.03 29.47
N LYS A 438 20.54 -10.17 29.19
CA LYS A 438 21.58 -10.35 30.19
C LYS A 438 21.71 -9.15 31.14
N LEU A 439 21.51 -7.94 30.60
CA LEU A 439 21.52 -6.70 31.40
C LEU A 439 20.29 -6.61 32.31
N SER A 440 19.14 -7.08 31.89
CA SER A 440 17.91 -7.15 32.69
C SER A 440 18.03 -8.18 33.82
N GLU A 441 18.59 -9.34 33.53
CA GLU A 441 18.87 -10.37 34.57
C GLU A 441 19.87 -9.86 35.63
N ALA A 442 20.94 -9.18 35.22
CA ALA A 442 21.92 -8.59 36.13
C ALA A 442 21.33 -7.46 36.98
N GLN A 443 20.37 -6.70 36.50
CA GLN A 443 19.63 -5.69 37.27
C GLN A 443 18.64 -6.31 38.25
N THR A 444 17.97 -7.39 37.83
CA THR A 444 17.05 -8.14 38.70
C THR A 444 17.82 -8.90 39.81
N GLN A 445 18.98 -9.47 39.49
CA GLN A 445 19.84 -10.16 40.48
C GLN A 445 20.49 -9.20 41.49
N ARG A 446 20.70 -7.94 41.15
CA ARG A 446 21.12 -6.91 42.13
C ARG A 446 20.04 -6.49 43.08
N ALA A 447 18.76 -6.72 42.74
CA ALA A 447 17.61 -6.43 43.62
C ALA A 447 17.21 -7.61 44.55
N THR A 448 17.69 -8.82 44.25
CA THR A 448 17.47 -10.04 45.04
C THR A 448 18.83 -10.69 45.32
N GLN A 449 19.34 -10.59 46.55
CA GLN A 449 20.56 -11.32 46.93
C GLN A 449 20.30 -12.84 46.80
N PRO A 450 21.18 -13.61 46.16
CA PRO A 450 21.02 -15.06 46.06
C PRO A 450 21.69 -15.80 47.20
N ASP A 451 21.05 -16.89 47.57
CA ASP A 451 21.57 -17.97 48.38
C ASP A 451 22.70 -18.72 47.66
N PRO A 452 23.87 -19.00 48.23
CA PRO A 452 25.09 -19.38 47.50
C PRO A 452 25.25 -20.85 47.11
N ASP A 453 24.23 -21.68 47.15
CA ASP A 453 24.38 -23.13 46.89
C ASP A 453 23.43 -23.69 45.82
N GLN A 454 23.71 -23.42 44.54
CA GLN A 454 23.31 -24.32 43.42
C GLN A 454 24.25 -24.23 42.22
N PRO A 455 24.71 -25.36 41.63
CA PRO A 455 25.65 -25.36 40.52
C PRO A 455 24.95 -24.97 39.18
N GLY A 456 25.59 -24.00 38.51
CA GLY A 456 25.11 -23.46 37.24
C GLY A 456 25.07 -24.45 36.11
N GLN A 457 23.94 -24.59 35.47
CA GLN A 457 23.84 -25.20 34.14
C GLN A 457 24.17 -24.11 33.07
N THR A 458 25.19 -24.40 32.29
CA THR A 458 25.63 -23.63 31.14
C THR A 458 24.50 -23.54 30.09
N ALA A 459 23.96 -22.36 29.89
CA ALA A 459 23.01 -22.09 28.81
C ALA A 459 23.71 -22.22 27.45
N ALA A 460 23.43 -23.31 26.77
CA ALA A 460 23.78 -23.48 25.36
C ALA A 460 23.02 -22.43 24.52
N GLN A 461 23.74 -21.76 23.61
CA GLN A 461 23.19 -20.84 22.64
C GLN A 461 22.08 -21.51 21.82
N HIS A 462 20.83 -21.32 22.21
CA HIS A 462 19.69 -21.71 21.39
C HIS A 462 19.24 -20.48 20.60
N ARG A 463 19.66 -20.42 19.34
CA ARG A 463 18.94 -19.61 18.33
C ARG A 463 17.49 -20.09 18.31
N PRO A 464 16.50 -19.19 18.25
CA PRO A 464 15.12 -19.59 18.03
C PRO A 464 14.96 -20.05 16.57
N GLN A 465 15.45 -21.26 16.26
CA GLN A 465 15.25 -21.95 14.98
C GLN A 465 13.75 -22.10 14.66
N HIS A 466 12.93 -21.91 15.64
CA HIS A 466 11.50 -22.09 15.60
C HIS A 466 10.78 -20.95 14.84
N LEU A 467 11.17 -19.72 15.07
CA LEU A 467 10.52 -18.55 14.46
C LEU A 467 10.87 -18.41 12.96
N ALA A 468 12.11 -18.67 12.59
CA ALA A 468 12.55 -18.66 11.20
C ALA A 468 11.75 -19.63 10.33
N ARG A 469 11.54 -20.87 10.80
CA ARG A 469 10.75 -21.90 10.07
C ARG A 469 9.26 -21.54 9.98
N ALA A 470 8.70 -20.87 11.00
CA ALA A 470 7.29 -20.45 10.95
C ALA A 470 7.05 -19.40 9.86
N ILE A 471 8.03 -18.57 9.57
CA ILE A 471 7.97 -17.53 8.55
C ILE A 471 8.24 -18.10 7.17
N GLU A 472 9.14 -19.11 7.02
CA GLU A 472 9.36 -19.85 5.77
C GLU A 472 8.07 -20.48 5.22
N ALA A 473 7.19 -20.96 6.10
CA ALA A 473 5.91 -21.53 5.69
C ALA A 473 4.90 -20.47 5.18
N PHE A 474 5.13 -19.18 5.41
CA PHE A 474 4.30 -18.07 4.94
C PHE A 474 4.86 -17.33 3.73
N GLY A 475 6.17 -17.48 3.42
CA GLY A 475 6.85 -16.86 2.30
C GLY A 475 7.18 -17.83 1.17
N GLU A 476 7.59 -17.33 0.02
CA GLU A 476 8.19 -18.13 -1.04
C GLU A 476 9.41 -18.87 -0.46
N ALA A 477 9.42 -20.19 -0.64
CA ALA A 477 10.47 -21.09 -0.14
C ALA A 477 11.84 -20.64 -0.67
N ASN A 478 12.66 -19.98 0.16
CA ASN A 478 14.12 -19.93 0.00
C ASN A 478 14.88 -19.01 0.97
N ASP A 479 14.23 -18.22 1.86
CA ASP A 479 14.99 -17.35 2.76
C ASP A 479 14.79 -17.71 4.24
N GLU A 480 15.89 -17.92 4.97
CA GLU A 480 15.95 -17.91 6.44
C GLU A 480 15.49 -16.51 6.94
N PHE A 481 14.20 -16.35 7.21
CA PHE A 481 13.66 -15.13 7.80
C PHE A 481 14.19 -14.98 9.22
N ALA A 482 15.19 -14.14 9.39
CA ALA A 482 15.61 -13.62 10.67
C ALA A 482 15.14 -12.15 10.76
N PHE A 483 14.65 -11.73 11.93
CA PHE A 483 14.44 -10.32 12.23
C PHE A 483 15.69 -9.79 12.97
N PRO A 484 16.72 -9.30 12.26
CA PRO A 484 17.89 -8.74 12.91
C PRO A 484 17.51 -7.49 13.70
N ARG A 485 18.21 -7.22 14.78
CA ARG A 485 18.04 -5.99 15.53
C ARG A 485 18.24 -4.76 14.65
N LEU A 486 17.30 -3.81 14.69
CA LEU A 486 17.39 -2.51 14.03
C LEU A 486 18.05 -1.50 14.95
N THR A 487 19.38 -1.48 14.96
CA THR A 487 20.17 -0.71 15.95
C THR A 487 19.99 0.80 15.84
N SER A 488 19.60 1.32 14.67
CA SER A 488 19.38 2.75 14.45
C SER A 488 18.04 3.25 14.98
N THR A 489 17.07 2.36 15.22
CA THR A 489 15.72 2.78 15.63
C THR A 489 15.66 3.29 17.06
N GLN A 490 16.53 2.82 17.96
CA GLN A 490 16.69 3.40 19.29
C GLN A 490 17.16 4.85 19.19
N TRP A 491 18.25 5.10 18.43
CA TRP A 491 18.75 6.44 18.21
C TRP A 491 17.70 7.34 17.55
N GLU A 492 16.99 6.84 16.57
CA GLU A 492 15.87 7.51 15.92
C GLU A 492 14.84 7.98 16.94
N ALA A 493 14.34 7.06 17.77
CA ALA A 493 13.35 7.36 18.81
C ALA A 493 13.85 8.41 19.82
N GLU A 494 15.12 8.34 20.20
CA GLU A 494 15.72 9.29 21.12
C GLU A 494 15.86 10.71 20.53
N GLN A 495 16.22 10.80 19.23
CA GLN A 495 16.32 12.10 18.56
C GLN A 495 14.94 12.72 18.30
N ILE A 496 13.97 11.93 17.89
CA ILE A 496 12.60 12.38 17.64
C ILE A 496 11.93 12.84 18.93
N ALA A 497 12.11 12.09 20.02
CA ALA A 497 11.53 12.43 21.32
C ALA A 497 11.97 13.79 21.87
N LYS A 498 13.17 14.26 21.51
CA LYS A 498 13.67 15.59 21.91
C LYS A 498 12.97 16.76 21.23
N LEU A 499 12.17 16.50 20.19
CA LEU A 499 11.50 17.53 19.39
C LEU A 499 10.14 17.95 19.95
N ALA A 500 9.65 17.29 21.00
CA ALA A 500 8.40 17.64 21.68
C ALA A 500 8.61 17.64 23.21
N PRO A 501 7.76 18.35 23.97
CA PRO A 501 7.82 18.36 25.43
C PRO A 501 7.75 16.93 26.02
N ALA A 502 8.53 16.65 27.06
CA ALA A 502 8.68 15.29 27.58
C ALA A 502 7.35 14.68 28.10
N ASP A 503 6.45 15.50 28.65
CA ASP A 503 5.11 15.10 29.09
C ASP A 503 4.15 14.77 27.93
N GLN A 504 4.48 15.22 26.72
CA GLN A 504 3.73 15.00 25.47
C GLN A 504 4.23 13.79 24.68
N VAL A 505 5.30 13.13 25.12
CA VAL A 505 5.96 12.02 24.42
C VAL A 505 5.90 10.73 25.23
N PHE A 506 5.52 9.66 24.58
CA PHE A 506 5.64 8.31 25.09
C PHE A 506 6.62 7.50 24.23
N LYS A 507 7.61 6.91 24.87
CA LYS A 507 8.56 5.98 24.24
C LYS A 507 8.38 4.59 24.80
N ALA A 508 8.13 3.63 23.92
CA ALA A 508 8.19 2.20 24.20
C ALA A 508 9.39 1.62 23.46
N LEU A 509 10.41 1.22 24.18
CA LEU A 509 11.65 0.66 23.68
C LEU A 509 11.84 -0.76 24.18
N SER A 510 12.61 -1.57 23.46
CA SER A 510 12.95 -2.93 23.87
C SER A 510 11.69 -3.76 24.19
N PHE A 511 11.59 -4.33 25.37
CA PHE A 511 10.46 -5.15 25.84
C PHE A 511 9.13 -4.40 25.88
N ASP A 512 9.15 -3.07 26.09
CA ASP A 512 7.95 -2.25 26.16
C ASP A 512 7.33 -2.01 24.78
N ALA A 513 8.12 -2.16 23.69
CA ALA A 513 7.62 -2.12 22.32
C ALA A 513 6.91 -3.45 21.98
N ASN A 514 5.83 -3.77 22.66
CA ASN A 514 5.14 -5.05 22.56
C ASN A 514 3.71 -4.91 22.04
N ARG A 515 3.13 -6.03 21.58
CA ARG A 515 1.78 -6.09 21.01
C ARG A 515 0.70 -5.71 22.05
N GLN A 516 0.87 -6.11 23.32
CA GLN A 516 -0.09 -5.82 24.38
C GLN A 516 -0.26 -4.31 24.57
N LEU A 517 0.81 -3.55 24.52
CA LEU A 517 0.77 -2.08 24.57
C LEU A 517 -0.12 -1.50 23.48
N VAL A 518 0.05 -1.95 22.21
CA VAL A 518 -0.72 -1.44 21.08
C VAL A 518 -2.21 -1.76 21.22
N THR A 519 -2.53 -2.98 21.64
CA THR A 519 -3.92 -3.45 21.79
C THR A 519 -4.60 -2.96 23.06
N SER A 520 -3.86 -2.37 24.02
CA SER A 520 -4.40 -1.83 25.27
C SER A 520 -5.28 -0.59 25.13
N GLY A 521 -5.20 0.09 23.97
CA GLY A 521 -5.86 1.37 23.73
C GLY A 521 -5.05 2.60 24.19
N LYS A 522 -3.89 2.44 24.84
CA LYS A 522 -3.06 3.55 25.34
C LYS A 522 -2.60 4.51 24.23
N LEU A 523 -2.45 4.01 23.00
CA LEU A 523 -2.00 4.83 21.86
C LEU A 523 -3.07 5.81 21.37
N SER A 524 -4.33 5.66 21.80
CA SER A 524 -5.42 6.59 21.45
C SER A 524 -5.24 8.01 21.98
N ASP A 525 -4.36 8.19 22.97
CA ASP A 525 -4.06 9.49 23.56
C ASP A 525 -3.09 10.34 22.72
N TYR A 526 -2.53 9.79 21.63
CA TYR A 526 -1.45 10.43 20.88
C TYR A 526 -1.86 10.82 19.48
N ARG A 527 -1.50 12.05 19.08
CA ARG A 527 -1.74 12.58 17.75
C ARG A 527 -0.89 11.91 16.69
N ILE A 528 0.32 11.49 17.03
CA ILE A 528 1.25 10.82 16.13
C ILE A 528 1.68 9.51 16.76
N VAL A 529 1.58 8.42 15.99
CA VAL A 529 2.08 7.11 16.41
C VAL A 529 3.12 6.63 15.41
N HIS A 530 4.33 6.37 15.90
CA HIS A 530 5.47 5.93 15.11
C HIS A 530 5.89 4.51 15.47
N PHE A 531 5.89 3.61 14.50
CA PHE A 531 6.39 2.25 14.60
C PHE A 531 7.73 2.14 13.87
N ALA A 532 8.83 2.17 14.62
CA ALA A 532 10.19 1.95 14.10
C ALA A 532 10.60 0.49 14.35
N SER A 533 10.07 -0.41 13.52
CA SER A 533 10.24 -1.85 13.66
C SER A 533 10.08 -2.57 12.32
N HIS A 534 10.34 -3.88 12.29
CA HIS A 534 10.08 -4.71 11.12
C HIS A 534 8.59 -4.81 10.80
N SER A 535 8.29 -5.01 9.52
CA SER A 535 6.99 -5.47 9.06
C SER A 535 7.15 -6.72 8.21
N PHE A 536 6.09 -7.49 8.09
CA PHE A 536 6.05 -8.67 7.25
C PHE A 536 4.79 -8.66 6.40
N ILE A 537 4.89 -9.17 5.18
CA ILE A 537 3.79 -9.28 4.23
C ILE A 537 3.57 -10.74 3.92
N ASN A 538 2.35 -11.21 4.17
CA ASN A 538 1.91 -12.51 3.74
C ASN A 538 1.14 -12.39 2.42
N ALA A 539 1.80 -12.75 1.31
CA ALA A 539 1.20 -12.63 -0.03
C ALA A 539 -0.01 -13.57 -0.24
N ARG A 540 -0.03 -14.73 0.47
CA ARG A 540 -1.16 -15.68 0.39
C ARG A 540 -2.34 -15.22 1.24
N ARG A 541 -2.04 -14.66 2.41
CA ARG A 541 -3.03 -14.25 3.41
C ARG A 541 -2.72 -12.84 3.94
N PRO A 542 -3.17 -11.81 3.22
CA PRO A 542 -2.87 -10.40 3.56
C PRO A 542 -3.34 -9.99 4.96
N ASP A 543 -4.42 -10.61 5.46
CA ASP A 543 -4.96 -10.43 6.81
C ASP A 543 -3.98 -10.79 7.94
N LEU A 544 -3.00 -11.66 7.63
CA LEU A 544 -1.92 -12.04 8.53
C LEU A 544 -0.66 -11.17 8.41
N SER A 545 -0.57 -10.29 7.40
CA SER A 545 0.51 -9.28 7.33
C SER A 545 0.46 -8.36 8.55
N GLY A 546 1.60 -7.80 8.95
CA GLY A 546 1.61 -6.99 10.16
C GLY A 546 2.95 -6.34 10.50
N ILE A 547 3.03 -5.83 11.73
CA ILE A 547 4.23 -5.24 12.34
C ILE A 547 4.78 -6.24 13.36
N VAL A 548 6.09 -6.37 13.40
CA VAL A 548 6.79 -7.23 14.38
C VAL A 548 7.21 -6.37 15.55
N LEU A 549 6.68 -6.65 16.71
CA LEU A 549 7.03 -6.05 17.99
C LEU A 549 7.84 -7.06 18.82
N SER A 550 8.13 -6.78 20.09
CA SER A 550 8.96 -7.67 20.92
C SER A 550 8.39 -9.09 20.96
N LEU A 551 9.21 -10.05 20.49
CA LEU A 551 8.93 -11.47 20.46
C LEU A 551 9.37 -12.18 21.74
N VAL A 552 10.05 -11.45 22.66
CA VAL A 552 10.57 -11.93 23.92
C VAL A 552 10.20 -10.96 25.02
N ASP A 553 9.75 -11.46 26.15
CA ASP A 553 9.43 -10.68 27.34
C ASP A 553 10.68 -10.38 28.21
N GLN A 554 10.52 -9.62 29.28
CA GLN A 554 11.60 -9.26 30.22
C GLN A 554 12.21 -10.46 30.93
N ARG A 555 11.54 -11.62 30.92
CA ARG A 555 12.01 -12.87 31.54
C ARG A 555 12.69 -13.80 30.54
N GLY A 556 12.90 -13.33 29.28
CA GLY A 556 13.46 -14.15 28.23
C GLY A 556 12.48 -15.17 27.63
N GLN A 557 11.20 -15.09 27.98
CA GLN A 557 10.18 -15.99 27.45
C GLN A 557 9.64 -15.49 26.10
N GLU A 558 9.43 -16.41 25.18
CA GLU A 558 8.82 -16.09 23.90
C GLU A 558 7.37 -15.61 24.06
N GLN A 559 6.99 -14.55 23.34
CA GLN A 559 5.64 -14.01 23.28
C GLN A 559 5.20 -13.73 21.84
N ASP A 560 3.87 -13.65 21.61
CA ASP A 560 3.34 -13.22 20.32
C ASP A 560 3.46 -11.70 20.17
N GLY A 561 4.52 -11.27 19.49
CA GLY A 561 4.78 -9.87 19.16
C GLY A 561 4.27 -9.43 17.78
N PHE A 562 3.52 -10.28 17.05
CA PHE A 562 2.99 -9.94 15.73
C PHE A 562 1.68 -9.16 15.85
N LEU A 563 1.70 -7.88 15.50
CA LEU A 563 0.50 -7.06 15.35
C LEU A 563 -0.03 -7.23 13.92
N ARG A 564 -1.01 -8.09 13.74
CA ARG A 564 -1.54 -8.49 12.44
C ARG A 564 -2.57 -7.50 11.90
N LEU A 565 -2.77 -7.46 10.58
CA LEU A 565 -3.70 -6.55 9.91
C LEU A 565 -5.14 -6.66 10.44
N HIS A 566 -5.62 -7.88 10.72
CA HIS A 566 -6.95 -8.08 11.30
C HIS A 566 -7.08 -7.51 12.74
N GLU A 567 -5.98 -7.37 13.49
CA GLU A 567 -5.96 -6.73 14.78
C GLU A 567 -5.90 -5.22 14.66
N ILE A 568 -5.13 -4.72 13.66
CA ILE A 568 -5.08 -3.29 13.33
C ILE A 568 -6.47 -2.77 12.99
N TYR A 569 -7.29 -3.53 12.27
CA TYR A 569 -8.70 -3.18 12.00
C TYR A 569 -9.55 -3.04 13.27
N ASN A 570 -9.17 -3.68 14.38
CA ASN A 570 -9.89 -3.58 15.64
C ASN A 570 -9.35 -2.48 16.59
N LEU A 571 -8.29 -1.79 16.20
CA LEU A 571 -7.76 -0.67 16.98
C LEU A 571 -8.71 0.53 16.89
N LYS A 572 -8.79 1.29 17.97
CA LYS A 572 -9.33 2.65 17.98
C LYS A 572 -8.14 3.59 18.08
N LEU A 573 -7.67 4.07 16.96
CA LEU A 573 -6.47 4.90 16.87
C LEU A 573 -6.79 6.25 16.21
N PRO A 574 -7.32 7.22 17.01
CA PRO A 574 -7.68 8.54 16.49
C PRO A 574 -6.44 9.43 16.29
N ALA A 575 -5.31 8.85 15.88
CA ALA A 575 -4.10 9.58 15.59
C ALA A 575 -4.27 10.42 14.31
N ASP A 576 -3.65 11.60 14.28
CA ASP A 576 -3.59 12.44 13.09
C ASP A 576 -2.66 11.85 12.03
N LEU A 577 -1.63 11.12 12.49
CA LEU A 577 -0.60 10.53 11.64
C LEU A 577 -0.08 9.22 12.24
N VAL A 578 0.00 8.18 11.41
CA VAL A 578 0.75 6.96 11.69
C VAL A 578 1.98 6.88 10.79
N VAL A 579 3.15 6.61 11.35
CA VAL A 579 4.41 6.42 10.61
C VAL A 579 4.88 4.99 10.78
N LEU A 580 5.06 4.29 9.67
CA LEU A 580 5.51 2.90 9.62
C LEU A 580 6.93 2.86 9.07
N GLY A 581 7.92 2.78 9.95
CA GLY A 581 9.35 2.71 9.60
C GLY A 581 9.80 1.36 9.03
N GLY A 582 8.96 0.33 9.11
CA GLY A 582 9.27 -1.02 8.64
C GLY A 582 9.35 -1.16 7.11
N CYS A 583 9.93 -2.28 6.68
CA CYS A 583 10.10 -2.58 5.26
C CYS A 583 8.78 -2.90 4.57
N ARG A 584 8.59 -2.43 3.32
CA ARG A 584 7.43 -2.77 2.45
C ARG A 584 6.05 -2.47 3.06
N THR A 585 5.96 -1.56 4.04
CA THR A 585 4.70 -1.29 4.75
C THR A 585 3.59 -0.74 3.83
N GLY A 586 3.97 -0.09 2.73
CA GLY A 586 3.05 0.37 1.69
C GLY A 586 2.66 -0.70 0.68
N LEU A 587 3.36 -1.85 0.67
CA LEU A 587 3.05 -2.96 -0.22
C LEU A 587 2.03 -3.91 0.41
N GLY A 588 1.46 -4.78 -0.42
CA GLY A 588 0.51 -5.80 -0.03
C GLY A 588 0.08 -6.61 -1.23
N LYS A 589 -0.94 -7.47 -1.05
CA LYS A 589 -1.54 -8.17 -2.18
C LYS A 589 -2.30 -7.16 -3.06
N GLU A 590 -1.91 -7.07 -4.32
CA GLU A 590 -2.68 -6.30 -5.30
C GLU A 590 -4.01 -7.03 -5.56
N ILE A 591 -5.11 -6.36 -5.25
CA ILE A 591 -6.45 -6.79 -5.62
C ILE A 591 -6.95 -5.85 -6.70
N LYS A 592 -7.27 -6.39 -7.88
CA LYS A 592 -7.75 -5.62 -9.04
C LYS A 592 -8.91 -4.70 -8.60
N GLY A 593 -8.76 -3.39 -8.79
CA GLY A 593 -9.75 -2.38 -8.38
C GLY A 593 -9.69 -1.93 -6.93
N GLU A 594 -9.22 -2.76 -6.02
CA GLU A 594 -9.03 -2.37 -4.62
C GLU A 594 -7.63 -1.77 -4.39
N GLY A 595 -6.68 -2.07 -5.28
CA GLY A 595 -5.29 -1.68 -5.12
C GLY A 595 -4.53 -2.57 -4.12
N LEU A 596 -3.48 -2.03 -3.52
CA LEU A 596 -2.67 -2.76 -2.56
C LEU A 596 -3.43 -2.90 -1.23
N MET A 597 -3.72 -4.14 -0.84
CA MET A 597 -4.19 -4.48 0.52
C MET A 597 -2.99 -4.42 1.47
N SER A 598 -2.73 -3.25 2.00
CA SER A 598 -1.56 -2.95 2.83
C SER A 598 -1.94 -2.51 4.25
N LEU A 599 -0.95 -2.40 5.11
CA LEU A 599 -1.10 -1.86 6.47
C LEU A 599 -1.70 -0.44 6.48
N THR A 600 -1.47 0.32 5.40
CA THR A 600 -2.06 1.67 5.20
C THR A 600 -3.57 1.66 5.42
N ARG A 601 -4.28 0.73 4.76
CA ARG A 601 -5.73 0.61 4.87
C ARG A 601 -6.18 0.23 6.27
N GLY A 602 -5.41 -0.67 6.92
CA GLY A 602 -5.68 -1.06 8.30
C GLY A 602 -5.66 0.13 9.25
N PHE A 603 -4.63 0.96 9.16
CA PHE A 603 -4.52 2.15 10.01
C PHE A 603 -5.51 3.26 9.65
N MET A 604 -5.85 3.43 8.36
CA MET A 604 -6.93 4.34 7.97
C MET A 604 -8.28 3.90 8.55
N TYR A 605 -8.57 2.59 8.51
CA TYR A 605 -9.76 2.04 9.14
C TYR A 605 -9.75 2.21 10.66
N ALA A 606 -8.59 2.00 11.31
CA ALA A 606 -8.41 2.22 12.75
C ALA A 606 -8.60 3.69 13.16
N GLY A 607 -8.61 4.61 12.19
CA GLY A 607 -8.94 6.01 12.38
C GLY A 607 -7.83 7.01 12.04
N ALA A 608 -6.68 6.60 11.53
CA ALA A 608 -5.61 7.52 11.14
C ALA A 608 -5.83 8.06 9.72
N PRO A 609 -6.07 9.37 9.51
CA PRO A 609 -6.32 9.92 8.18
C PRO A 609 -5.07 10.00 7.32
N ARG A 610 -3.87 9.89 7.93
CA ARG A 610 -2.57 9.97 7.28
C ARG A 610 -1.70 8.80 7.71
N VAL A 611 -1.06 8.16 6.73
CA VAL A 611 -0.09 7.09 7.00
C VAL A 611 1.15 7.30 6.15
N ILE A 612 2.34 7.33 6.77
CA ILE A 612 3.61 7.27 6.04
C ILE A 612 4.06 5.81 6.01
N VAL A 613 4.38 5.33 4.81
CA VAL A 613 4.74 3.93 4.55
C VAL A 613 5.94 3.82 3.62
N SER A 614 6.64 2.70 3.67
CA SER A 614 7.75 2.39 2.76
C SER A 614 7.30 1.56 1.55
N ALA A 615 7.83 1.87 0.37
CA ALA A 615 7.54 1.18 -0.89
C ALA A 615 8.41 -0.06 -1.12
N TRP A 616 9.54 -0.21 -0.42
CA TRP A 616 10.47 -1.34 -0.55
C TRP A 616 11.16 -1.64 0.78
N GLU A 617 12.05 -2.63 0.79
CA GLU A 617 12.95 -2.88 1.91
C GLU A 617 13.92 -1.72 2.08
N VAL A 618 13.80 -1.03 3.18
CA VAL A 618 14.61 0.14 3.52
C VAL A 618 15.77 -0.27 4.44
N GLN A 619 16.88 0.45 4.35
CA GLN A 619 18.02 0.23 5.24
C GLN A 619 17.83 1.00 6.55
N ASP A 620 18.23 0.38 7.66
CA ASP A 620 18.02 0.89 9.03
C ASP A 620 18.53 2.34 9.22
N ARG A 621 19.83 2.59 9.01
CA ARG A 621 20.42 3.90 9.26
C ARG A 621 19.91 5.04 8.34
N PRO A 622 19.81 4.87 7.01
CA PRO A 622 19.22 5.89 6.14
C PRO A 622 17.77 6.22 6.51
N SER A 623 16.96 5.21 6.85
CA SER A 623 15.56 5.40 7.26
C SER A 623 15.45 6.20 8.54
N ALA A 624 16.20 5.83 9.57
CA ALA A 624 16.29 6.56 10.82
C ALA A 624 16.70 8.03 10.59
N THR A 625 17.69 8.26 9.71
CA THR A 625 18.15 9.62 9.35
C THR A 625 17.04 10.43 8.67
N LEU A 626 16.32 9.83 7.71
CA LEU A 626 15.19 10.47 7.03
C LEU A 626 14.07 10.82 8.01
N MET A 627 13.71 9.89 8.91
CA MET A 627 12.66 10.12 9.90
C MET A 627 13.02 11.20 10.89
N VAL A 628 14.25 11.25 11.41
CA VAL A 628 14.71 12.36 12.27
C VAL A 628 14.60 13.71 11.55
N LYS A 629 14.98 13.77 10.25
CA LYS A 629 14.83 14.99 9.43
C LYS A 629 13.35 15.35 9.24
N PHE A 630 12.50 14.35 8.93
CA PHE A 630 11.06 14.52 8.79
C PHE A 630 10.43 15.14 10.04
N TYR A 631 10.68 14.54 11.21
CA TYR A 631 10.13 15.05 12.48
C TYR A 631 10.68 16.43 12.87
N ARG A 632 11.93 16.75 12.52
CA ARG A 632 12.48 18.08 12.71
C ARG A 632 11.72 19.15 11.91
N TYR A 633 11.25 18.82 10.71
CA TYR A 633 10.39 19.71 9.92
C TYR A 633 8.95 19.74 10.42
N LEU A 634 8.43 18.62 10.92
CA LEU A 634 7.06 18.48 11.38
C LEU A 634 6.84 19.13 12.76
N LEU A 635 7.69 18.80 13.75
CA LEU A 635 7.55 19.21 15.16
C LEU A 635 8.48 20.37 15.57
N GLY A 636 9.48 20.68 14.76
CA GLY A 636 10.42 21.76 15.02
C GLY A 636 9.82 23.14 14.74
N PRO A 637 10.63 24.20 14.77
CA PRO A 637 10.15 25.60 14.68
C PRO A 637 9.31 25.91 13.42
N LYS A 638 9.52 25.17 12.33
CA LYS A 638 8.79 25.38 11.06
C LYS A 638 7.37 24.83 11.08
N GLN A 639 7.07 23.82 11.86
CA GLN A 639 5.76 23.16 11.99
C GLN A 639 5.06 22.92 10.64
N LEU A 640 5.80 22.31 9.71
CA LEU A 640 5.27 22.03 8.37
C LEU A 640 4.18 20.93 8.43
N SER A 641 3.29 20.92 7.43
CA SER A 641 2.37 19.78 7.25
C SER A 641 3.16 18.48 7.02
N ALA A 642 2.53 17.32 7.25
CA ALA A 642 3.20 16.03 7.06
C ALA A 642 3.76 15.86 5.62
N ALA A 643 3.00 16.31 4.61
CA ALA A 643 3.44 16.27 3.22
C ALA A 643 4.66 17.17 2.97
N ALA A 644 4.60 18.41 3.41
CA ALA A 644 5.69 19.37 3.26
C ALA A 644 6.95 18.96 4.07
N ALA A 645 6.77 18.41 5.27
CA ALA A 645 7.84 17.92 6.12
C ALA A 645 8.56 16.71 5.49
N LEU A 646 7.80 15.75 4.94
CA LEU A 646 8.36 14.60 4.23
C LEU A 646 9.14 15.06 2.99
N ARG A 647 8.54 15.92 2.17
CA ARG A 647 9.19 16.51 0.99
C ARG A 647 10.50 17.22 1.37
N ALA A 648 10.50 18.06 2.41
CA ALA A 648 11.68 18.78 2.85
C ALA A 648 12.80 17.84 3.32
N ALA A 649 12.45 16.79 4.07
CA ALA A 649 13.39 15.76 4.51
C ALA A 649 13.99 14.99 3.33
N GLN A 650 13.17 14.61 2.36
CA GLN A 650 13.61 13.91 1.15
C GLN A 650 14.53 14.79 0.28
N ILE A 651 14.22 16.07 0.11
CA ILE A 651 15.09 17.02 -0.60
C ILE A 651 16.45 17.17 0.14
N GLU A 652 16.43 17.26 1.46
CA GLU A 652 17.67 17.36 2.25
C GLU A 652 18.51 16.08 2.10
N MET A 653 17.88 14.88 2.14
CA MET A 653 18.55 13.60 1.92
C MET A 653 19.15 13.49 0.52
N SER A 654 18.41 13.89 -0.52
CA SER A 654 18.86 13.79 -1.92
C SER A 654 20.10 14.65 -2.22
N ARG A 655 20.35 15.68 -1.42
CA ARG A 655 21.54 16.54 -1.52
C ARG A 655 22.75 16.01 -0.77
N ASP A 656 22.55 15.06 0.12
CA ASP A 656 23.64 14.41 0.85
C ASP A 656 24.31 13.37 -0.07
N LYS A 657 25.62 13.53 -0.29
CA LYS A 657 26.41 12.63 -1.15
C LYS A 657 26.31 11.16 -0.75
N GLN A 658 26.11 10.88 0.54
CA GLN A 658 25.99 9.52 1.06
C GLN A 658 24.65 8.90 0.69
N PHE A 659 23.59 9.70 0.58
CA PHE A 659 22.21 9.27 0.42
C PHE A 659 21.55 9.82 -0.87
N ALA A 660 22.34 10.29 -1.83
CA ALA A 660 21.84 10.93 -3.06
C ALA A 660 21.00 10.01 -3.94
N ALA A 661 21.23 8.68 -3.91
CA ALA A 661 20.46 7.74 -4.69
C ALA A 661 18.98 7.71 -4.25
N PRO A 662 18.00 7.72 -5.18
CA PRO A 662 16.57 7.76 -4.87
C PRO A 662 16.10 6.64 -3.94
N TYR A 663 16.77 5.50 -3.95
CA TYR A 663 16.52 4.40 -3.03
C TYR A 663 16.47 4.83 -1.56
N PHE A 664 17.34 5.76 -1.12
CA PHE A 664 17.47 6.14 0.28
C PHE A 664 16.42 7.16 0.75
N TRP A 665 15.82 7.93 -0.15
CA TRP A 665 14.90 9.00 0.23
C TRP A 665 13.50 8.86 -0.39
N ALA A 666 13.35 8.25 -1.56
CA ALA A 666 12.06 8.17 -2.23
C ALA A 666 11.17 7.03 -1.73
N GLY A 667 11.73 6.09 -0.95
CA GLY A 667 11.02 4.91 -0.48
C GLY A 667 9.82 5.21 0.42
N PHE A 668 9.84 6.31 1.17
CA PHE A 668 8.73 6.68 2.03
C PHE A 668 7.74 7.60 1.32
N THR A 669 6.47 7.26 1.42
CA THR A 669 5.37 8.01 0.80
C THR A 669 4.26 8.31 1.82
N LEU A 670 3.65 9.49 1.69
CA LEU A 670 2.46 9.85 2.46
C LEU A 670 1.21 9.35 1.72
N GLN A 671 0.34 8.70 2.46
CA GLN A 671 -0.95 8.20 2.02
C GLN A 671 -2.07 8.91 2.78
N GLY A 672 -3.13 9.36 2.09
CA GLY A 672 -4.34 9.90 2.72
C GLY A 672 -4.40 11.42 2.79
N GLU A 673 -4.84 11.98 3.93
CA GLU A 673 -5.08 13.42 4.11
C GLU A 673 -3.77 14.21 4.12
N TRP A 674 -3.74 15.34 3.46
CA TRP A 674 -2.55 16.18 3.29
C TRP A 674 -2.59 17.49 4.10
N LYS A 675 -3.79 17.97 4.49
CA LYS A 675 -3.99 19.21 5.28
C LYS A 675 -3.60 19.05 6.74
#